data_b294f9b562c44eeff93ae9cc14ccbee6
#
_entry.id   b294f9b562c44eeff93ae9cc14ccbee6
#
_cell.length_a   1.000
_cell.length_b   1.000
_cell.length_c   1.000
_cell.angle_alpha   90.00
_cell.angle_beta   90.00
_cell.angle_gamma   90.00
#
_symmetry.space_group_name_H-M   'P 1'
#
loop_
_entity.id
_entity.type
_entity.pdbx_description
1 polymer ?
#
loop_
_entity_poly.entity_id
_entity_poly.type
_entity_poly.pdbx_seq_one_letter_code
_entity_poly.pdbx_strand_id
1 'polypeptide(L)'
;MRHILMISAALTALASGAQAQDAEVREVVVTGRAQQLYRTQEAQAGRLPTPPLDSSQAIQVINAELIADQGARDAQDLYRSISGVSFFSYAGVTARGFRQEEIFFDGLRGDPYAGFSVPQLFNVERVEFLKGPAGMLYGPGAPGGLFNYVTKKPDEAFSARVAAVVGTEARYGASAEVTGALPVEGVSGRLGAFYEEQNTPRVNARSEILILDGGLKIELPLGELNLQATHYDQNLPGNRLRGVPTNNLGEFLTDRRWNHNEPGDFLRLEASVVQASWAAQVGDSLTLNAAVRYTEGLETQKYHEPFGLRDTNGDGVFDTSLRQYRDQIRDQSNWSAGANLIWAFDLAGVESRLLAGADWFTNELAFESRGVNGTLAVSPTAPTPLSLFNPVYGVTPISSYRLPAYTLSLTESDRAGGYLLYEATVGNLIGTVGARYDSFKDVSGAASFEDDALTWRAGLVYRVRPDVSIYGQWAQSFEPQGASSQTPLAGGPFAPTEGEMFEAGLKSELMGGRLQGSAAVYHITRTNILQADPRGDVGGDGTNDLLAFGEITSKGAEFDLAADITADWVLTASYAYNDTRITADNGRTAITNSVGDRFANAPEHTVGFWTRYQFPDLGLAVALGGDYVDVRRSMSDQKVRPYLVFDASIIYTRGPWRALVRIDNLTDEVYAASGFIDRTGHFPGDPRSVFLELSRRW
;
A
#
# COMPACT_ATOMS: atom_id res chain seq x y z
N MET A 1 -24.52 8.22 14.85
CA MET A 1 -25.92 7.76 14.98
C MET A 1 -26.69 7.73 13.65
N ARG A 2 -26.56 8.70 12.76
CA ARG A 2 -27.24 8.66 11.43
C ARG A 2 -26.80 7.49 10.55
N HIS A 3 -25.52 7.14 10.52
CA HIS A 3 -24.96 6.06 9.70
C HIS A 3 -25.29 4.65 10.22
N ILE A 4 -25.44 4.47 11.54
CA ILE A 4 -25.87 3.19 12.15
C ILE A 4 -27.30 2.85 11.77
N LEU A 5 -28.17 3.85 11.63
CA LEU A 5 -29.56 3.68 11.20
C LEU A 5 -29.69 3.25 9.73
N MET A 6 -28.78 3.69 8.85
CA MET A 6 -28.77 3.27 7.44
C MET A 6 -28.33 1.79 7.28
N ILE A 7 -27.37 1.35 8.06
CA ILE A 7 -26.94 -0.07 8.08
C ILE A 7 -28.08 -0.98 8.56
N SER A 8 -28.85 -0.54 9.56
CA SER A 8 -30.02 -1.28 10.08
C SER A 8 -31.17 -1.34 9.07
N ALA A 9 -31.38 -0.28 8.27
CA ALA A 9 -32.44 -0.25 7.25
C ALA A 9 -32.11 -1.12 6.02
N ALA A 10 -30.83 -1.20 5.63
CA ALA A 10 -30.37 -2.07 4.55
C ALA A 10 -30.48 -3.56 4.94
N LEU A 11 -30.21 -3.90 6.19
CA LEU A 11 -30.34 -5.26 6.72
C LEU A 11 -31.81 -5.75 6.81
N THR A 12 -32.75 -4.85 7.11
CA THR A 12 -34.20 -5.20 7.16
C THR A 12 -34.81 -5.40 5.77
N ALA A 13 -34.31 -4.71 4.75
CA ALA A 13 -34.77 -4.89 3.38
C ALA A 13 -34.31 -6.23 2.75
N LEU A 14 -33.15 -6.74 3.16
CA LEU A 14 -32.57 -8.00 2.69
C LEU A 14 -33.18 -9.23 3.41
N ALA A 15 -33.67 -9.06 4.66
CA ALA A 15 -34.26 -10.16 5.44
C ALA A 15 -35.67 -10.57 5.02
N SER A 16 -36.39 -9.75 4.25
CA SER A 16 -37.76 -10.01 3.86
C SER A 16 -37.94 -10.78 2.53
N GLY A 17 -36.84 -11.12 1.84
CA GLY A 17 -36.85 -11.83 0.55
C GLY A 17 -36.34 -13.28 0.57
N ALA A 18 -35.77 -13.75 1.65
CA ALA A 18 -35.20 -15.11 1.71
C ALA A 18 -36.21 -16.11 2.28
N GLN A 19 -37.07 -16.62 1.43
CA GLN A 19 -37.68 -17.94 1.69
C GLN A 19 -36.61 -18.99 1.42
N ALA A 20 -36.12 -19.61 2.48
CA ALA A 20 -35.19 -20.72 2.40
C ALA A 20 -35.81 -21.89 1.60
N GLN A 21 -35.34 -22.11 0.38
CA GLN A 21 -35.28 -23.43 -0.17
C GLN A 21 -34.19 -24.18 0.61
N ASP A 22 -34.51 -25.44 1.03
CA ASP A 22 -33.57 -26.37 1.63
C ASP A 22 -32.41 -26.65 0.64
N ALA A 23 -31.43 -25.70 0.56
CA ALA A 23 -30.15 -25.98 0.04
C ALA A 23 -29.41 -26.73 1.16
N GLU A 24 -28.95 -27.94 0.89
CA GLU A 24 -27.95 -28.61 1.73
C GLU A 24 -26.88 -27.59 2.10
N VAL A 25 -26.90 -27.14 3.34
CA VAL A 25 -25.86 -26.39 3.95
C VAL A 25 -24.61 -27.31 3.84
N ARG A 26 -23.77 -27.08 2.85
CA ARG A 26 -22.40 -27.61 2.91
C ARG A 26 -21.84 -27.00 4.18
N GLU A 27 -21.89 -27.82 5.22
CA GLU A 27 -21.17 -27.55 6.45
C GLU A 27 -19.74 -27.23 6.02
N VAL A 28 -19.39 -25.95 6.05
CA VAL A 28 -17.98 -25.56 6.04
C VAL A 28 -17.49 -26.15 7.33
N VAL A 29 -17.01 -27.39 7.24
CA VAL A 29 -16.24 -28.02 8.30
C VAL A 29 -15.03 -27.11 8.44
N VAL A 30 -15.13 -26.15 9.35
CA VAL A 30 -13.98 -25.54 9.97
C VAL A 30 -13.30 -26.74 10.62
N THR A 31 -12.44 -27.42 9.84
CA THR A 31 -11.54 -28.41 10.40
C THR A 31 -10.83 -27.60 11.48
N GLY A 32 -10.99 -27.95 12.75
CA GLY A 32 -10.44 -27.21 13.88
C GLY A 32 -8.89 -27.23 13.92
N ARG A 33 -8.25 -27.28 12.76
CA ARG A 33 -6.83 -27.36 12.51
C ARG A 33 -6.36 -26.15 11.72
N ALA A 34 -5.18 -25.67 12.07
CA ALA A 34 -4.55 -24.50 11.43
C ALA A 34 -3.78 -24.83 10.14
N GLN A 35 -3.68 -26.13 9.77
CA GLN A 35 -2.91 -26.58 8.61
C GLN A 35 -3.36 -25.87 7.32
N GLN A 36 -2.42 -25.40 6.51
CA GLN A 36 -2.59 -24.67 5.25
C GLN A 36 -3.17 -23.26 5.37
N LEU A 37 -3.39 -22.76 6.57
CA LEU A 37 -4.11 -21.50 6.80
C LEU A 37 -3.47 -20.28 6.10
N TYR A 38 -2.14 -20.20 6.11
CA TYR A 38 -1.40 -19.05 5.57
C TYR A 38 -0.71 -19.34 4.24
N ARG A 39 -1.02 -20.46 3.62
CA ARG A 39 -0.45 -20.81 2.32
C ARG A 39 -1.11 -20.07 1.18
N THR A 40 -0.33 -19.83 0.16
CA THR A 40 -0.80 -19.23 -1.10
C THR A 40 -0.45 -20.18 -2.25
N GLN A 41 -1.42 -20.45 -3.11
CA GLN A 41 -1.24 -21.30 -4.28
C GLN A 41 -1.12 -20.49 -5.57
N GLU A 42 -1.70 -19.30 -5.60
CA GLU A 42 -1.79 -18.47 -6.82
C GLU A 42 -1.55 -16.99 -6.49
N ALA A 43 -0.96 -16.26 -7.46
CA ALA A 43 -0.82 -14.83 -7.46
C ALA A 43 -1.20 -14.28 -8.84
N GLN A 44 -1.96 -13.18 -8.86
CA GLN A 44 -2.39 -12.52 -10.10
C GLN A 44 -1.40 -11.45 -10.57
N ALA A 45 -0.61 -10.88 -9.66
CA ALA A 45 0.35 -9.82 -9.98
C ALA A 45 1.41 -10.21 -11.04
N GLY A 46 1.64 -11.49 -11.28
CA GLY A 46 2.51 -11.99 -12.35
C GLY A 46 1.89 -11.96 -13.74
N ARG A 47 0.60 -11.71 -13.87
CA ARG A 47 -0.23 -11.75 -15.10
C ARG A 47 -0.26 -13.10 -15.86
N LEU A 48 0.63 -14.03 -15.56
CA LEU A 48 0.55 -15.42 -15.97
C LEU A 48 0.13 -16.30 -14.78
N PRO A 49 -0.77 -17.26 -14.97
CA PRO A 49 -1.14 -18.23 -13.94
C PRO A 49 -0.01 -19.26 -13.77
N THR A 50 1.08 -18.85 -13.15
CA THR A 50 2.27 -19.67 -12.96
C THR A 50 2.41 -20.02 -11.47
N PRO A 51 2.52 -21.31 -11.11
CA PRO A 51 2.80 -21.72 -9.74
C PRO A 51 4.04 -21.02 -9.18
N PRO A 52 4.10 -20.70 -7.89
CA PRO A 52 5.25 -19.99 -7.31
C PRO A 52 6.60 -20.64 -7.59
N LEU A 53 6.68 -21.99 -7.58
CA LEU A 53 7.91 -22.73 -7.90
C LEU A 53 8.40 -22.54 -9.33
N ASP A 54 7.51 -22.21 -10.25
CA ASP A 54 7.79 -22.12 -11.69
C ASP A 54 8.00 -20.69 -12.17
N SER A 55 7.77 -19.74 -11.28
CA SER A 55 7.93 -18.31 -11.60
C SER A 55 9.33 -17.81 -11.25
N SER A 56 9.99 -17.12 -12.19
CA SER A 56 11.21 -16.35 -11.89
C SER A 56 10.92 -15.09 -11.07
N GLN A 57 9.67 -14.74 -10.86
CA GLN A 57 9.24 -13.53 -10.16
C GLN A 57 9.02 -13.81 -8.67
N ALA A 58 9.53 -12.94 -7.79
CA ALA A 58 9.24 -12.97 -6.38
C ALA A 58 7.92 -12.23 -6.12
N ILE A 59 6.88 -12.95 -5.71
CA ILE A 59 5.58 -12.39 -5.32
C ILE A 59 5.26 -12.90 -3.92
N GLN A 60 4.95 -12.00 -3.01
CA GLN A 60 4.45 -12.33 -1.68
C GLN A 60 2.97 -12.05 -1.62
N VAL A 61 2.19 -12.98 -1.05
CA VAL A 61 0.74 -12.86 -0.93
C VAL A 61 0.34 -12.94 0.53
N ILE A 62 -0.39 -11.93 0.98
CA ILE A 62 -1.05 -11.89 2.28
C ILE A 62 -2.50 -12.26 2.08
N ASN A 63 -2.88 -13.45 2.48
CA ASN A 63 -4.23 -13.97 2.27
C ASN A 63 -5.25 -13.48 3.30
N ALA A 64 -6.54 -13.74 3.03
CA ALA A 64 -7.65 -13.30 3.87
C ALA A 64 -7.55 -13.81 5.32
N GLU A 65 -7.01 -15.03 5.53
CA GLU A 65 -6.91 -15.64 6.85
C GLU A 65 -5.85 -14.92 7.71
N LEU A 66 -4.71 -14.57 7.11
CA LEU A 66 -3.67 -13.82 7.81
C LEU A 66 -4.15 -12.40 8.16
N ILE A 67 -4.83 -11.72 7.22
CA ILE A 67 -5.49 -10.42 7.44
C ILE A 67 -6.47 -10.51 8.61
N ALA A 68 -7.35 -11.53 8.62
CA ALA A 68 -8.37 -11.70 9.65
C ALA A 68 -7.77 -12.07 11.02
N ASP A 69 -6.72 -12.87 11.09
CA ASP A 69 -6.08 -13.29 12.35
C ASP A 69 -5.22 -12.19 12.96
N GLN A 70 -4.63 -11.34 12.12
CA GLN A 70 -3.96 -10.11 12.56
C GLN A 70 -4.96 -9.01 12.94
N GLY A 71 -6.25 -9.16 12.59
CA GLY A 71 -7.24 -8.12 12.79
C GLY A 71 -6.93 -6.86 12.01
N ALA A 72 -6.19 -6.98 10.91
CA ALA A 72 -5.73 -5.87 10.10
C ALA A 72 -6.90 -5.05 9.52
N ARG A 73 -6.80 -3.73 9.55
CA ARG A 73 -7.81 -2.78 9.08
C ARG A 73 -7.37 -2.05 7.83
N ASP A 74 -6.10 -1.74 7.74
CA ASP A 74 -5.51 -1.05 6.61
C ASP A 74 -4.19 -1.70 6.16
N ALA A 75 -3.64 -1.18 5.07
CA ALA A 75 -2.44 -1.73 4.47
C ALA A 75 -1.20 -1.67 5.38
N GLN A 76 -1.15 -0.70 6.30
CA GLN A 76 0.00 -0.51 7.18
C GLN A 76 0.15 -1.66 8.19
N ASP A 77 -0.96 -2.26 8.60
CA ASP A 77 -0.97 -3.44 9.48
C ASP A 77 -0.25 -4.65 8.86
N LEU A 78 -0.15 -4.69 7.51
CA LEU A 78 0.41 -5.81 6.75
C LEU A 78 1.90 -5.68 6.45
N TYR A 79 2.50 -4.49 6.54
CA TYR A 79 3.89 -4.26 6.10
C TYR A 79 4.90 -5.16 6.80
N ARG A 80 4.68 -5.46 8.08
CA ARG A 80 5.50 -6.41 8.86
C ARG A 80 5.53 -7.83 8.29
N SER A 81 4.50 -8.19 7.53
CA SER A 81 4.38 -9.52 6.92
C SER A 81 5.06 -9.62 5.55
N ILE A 82 5.67 -8.53 5.07
CA ILE A 82 6.28 -8.44 3.75
C ILE A 82 7.77 -8.11 3.91
N SER A 83 8.66 -9.01 3.49
CA SER A 83 10.10 -8.76 3.58
C SER A 83 10.50 -7.57 2.70
N GLY A 84 11.43 -6.74 3.21
CA GLY A 84 11.94 -5.56 2.51
C GLY A 84 10.97 -4.37 2.44
N VAL A 85 9.82 -4.44 3.13
CA VAL A 85 8.82 -3.34 3.20
C VAL A 85 8.88 -2.69 4.58
N SER A 86 8.81 -1.37 4.62
CA SER A 86 8.78 -0.57 5.84
C SER A 86 8.10 0.78 5.62
N PHE A 87 7.85 1.52 6.70
CA PHE A 87 7.27 2.86 6.60
C PHE A 87 8.26 3.88 6.04
N PHE A 88 7.80 4.71 5.09
CA PHE A 88 8.53 5.89 4.64
C PHE A 88 8.02 7.16 5.33
N SER A 89 6.70 7.33 5.43
CA SER A 89 6.05 8.48 6.07
C SER A 89 4.68 8.06 6.61
N TYR A 90 3.79 9.01 6.91
CA TYR A 90 2.44 8.72 7.39
C TYR A 90 1.67 7.74 6.49
N ALA A 91 1.65 7.95 5.19
CA ALA A 91 1.01 7.04 4.22
C ALA A 91 2.01 6.44 3.22
N GLY A 92 3.30 6.79 3.32
CA GLY A 92 4.32 6.34 2.38
C GLY A 92 4.95 5.03 2.79
N VAL A 93 5.38 4.27 1.80
CA VAL A 93 5.99 2.95 1.92
C VAL A 93 7.39 2.97 1.34
N THR A 94 8.32 2.25 1.97
CA THR A 94 9.64 1.90 1.42
C THR A 94 9.63 0.42 1.06
N ALA A 95 10.05 0.09 -0.14
CA ALA A 95 10.21 -1.27 -0.61
C ALA A 95 11.61 -1.47 -1.19
N ARG A 96 12.34 -2.47 -0.70
CA ARG A 96 13.75 -2.72 -1.08
C ARG A 96 14.62 -1.46 -1.06
N GLY A 97 14.32 -0.54 -0.13
CA GLY A 97 15.01 0.73 0.05
C GLY A 97 14.53 1.89 -0.84
N PHE A 98 13.61 1.68 -1.76
CA PHE A 98 13.04 2.73 -2.60
C PHE A 98 11.66 3.13 -2.10
N ARG A 99 11.33 4.42 -2.21
CA ARG A 99 9.98 4.89 -1.96
C ARG A 99 9.04 4.32 -3.01
N GLN A 100 7.94 3.72 -2.57
CA GLN A 100 6.92 3.09 -3.38
C GLN A 100 5.65 3.95 -3.39
N GLU A 101 5.13 4.26 -4.56
CA GLU A 101 3.95 5.13 -4.71
C GLU A 101 2.84 4.49 -5.54
N GLU A 102 3.15 3.47 -6.36
CA GLU A 102 2.16 2.84 -7.21
C GLU A 102 1.32 1.81 -6.47
N ILE A 103 0.00 1.99 -6.55
CA ILE A 103 -1.01 1.10 -6.00
C ILE A 103 -1.91 0.61 -7.12
N PHE A 104 -2.13 -0.70 -7.14
CA PHE A 104 -3.01 -1.37 -8.09
C PHE A 104 -4.14 -2.07 -7.35
N PHE A 105 -5.31 -2.07 -7.98
CA PHE A 105 -6.45 -2.87 -7.55
C PHE A 105 -6.88 -3.79 -8.69
N ASP A 106 -6.92 -5.10 -8.44
CA ASP A 106 -7.24 -6.12 -9.45
C ASP A 106 -6.38 -6.01 -10.73
N GLY A 107 -5.11 -5.60 -10.58
CA GLY A 107 -4.18 -5.41 -11.68
C GLY A 107 -4.35 -4.13 -12.49
N LEU A 108 -5.29 -3.26 -12.13
CA LEU A 108 -5.52 -1.95 -12.74
C LEU A 108 -4.91 -0.83 -11.88
N ARG A 109 -4.28 0.14 -12.54
CA ARG A 109 -3.75 1.35 -11.90
C ARG A 109 -4.89 2.25 -11.44
N GLY A 110 -4.68 3.00 -10.37
CA GLY A 110 -5.63 3.99 -9.84
C GLY A 110 -5.92 3.74 -8.37
N ASP A 111 -5.47 4.69 -7.56
CA ASP A 111 -5.58 4.66 -6.10
C ASP A 111 -6.74 5.54 -5.65
N PRO A 112 -7.82 4.98 -5.06
CA PRO A 112 -8.89 5.78 -4.49
C PRO A 112 -8.47 6.52 -3.21
N TYR A 113 -7.32 6.18 -2.64
CA TYR A 113 -6.75 6.81 -1.44
C TYR A 113 -5.67 7.83 -1.76
N ALA A 114 -5.57 8.26 -3.03
CA ALA A 114 -4.57 9.24 -3.44
C ALA A 114 -4.58 10.48 -2.55
N GLY A 115 -3.39 10.93 -2.14
CA GLY A 115 -3.20 12.03 -1.20
C GLY A 115 -2.55 11.59 0.09
N PHE A 116 -3.28 11.63 1.21
CA PHE A 116 -2.75 11.33 2.55
C PHE A 116 -3.61 10.32 3.33
N SER A 117 -4.31 9.47 2.63
CA SER A 117 -5.08 8.36 3.21
C SER A 117 -4.32 7.03 3.03
N VAL A 118 -4.77 6.00 3.74
CA VAL A 118 -4.19 4.67 3.72
C VAL A 118 -5.23 3.68 3.21
N PRO A 119 -4.88 2.77 2.26
CA PRO A 119 -5.79 1.76 1.75
C PRO A 119 -6.39 0.90 2.85
N GLN A 120 -7.73 0.79 2.86
CA GLN A 120 -8.51 0.00 3.80
C GLN A 120 -8.72 -1.42 3.26
N LEU A 121 -8.84 -2.41 4.15
CA LEU A 121 -8.85 -3.82 3.78
C LEU A 121 -10.24 -4.47 3.81
N PHE A 122 -11.32 -3.76 4.16
CA PHE A 122 -12.65 -4.36 4.30
C PHE A 122 -13.13 -5.09 3.04
N ASN A 123 -12.98 -4.47 1.87
CA ASN A 123 -13.36 -5.03 0.57
C ASN A 123 -12.22 -5.74 -0.16
N VAL A 124 -11.09 -5.96 0.51
CA VAL A 124 -9.92 -6.67 -0.03
C VAL A 124 -9.94 -8.12 0.42
N GLU A 125 -9.73 -9.03 -0.52
CA GLU A 125 -9.60 -10.48 -0.28
C GLU A 125 -8.18 -10.85 0.11
N ARG A 126 -7.19 -10.31 -0.62
CA ARG A 126 -5.77 -10.51 -0.38
C ARG A 126 -4.94 -9.35 -0.91
N VAL A 127 -3.74 -9.23 -0.41
CA VAL A 127 -2.76 -8.25 -0.91
C VAL A 127 -1.58 -9.01 -1.50
N GLU A 128 -1.23 -8.67 -2.73
CA GLU A 128 -0.10 -9.24 -3.43
C GLU A 128 0.99 -8.17 -3.55
N PHE A 129 2.21 -8.51 -3.18
CA PHE A 129 3.35 -7.64 -3.34
C PHE A 129 4.32 -8.25 -4.35
N LEU A 130 4.43 -7.61 -5.51
CA LEU A 130 5.39 -7.95 -6.55
C LEU A 130 6.71 -7.26 -6.23
N LYS A 131 7.76 -8.04 -5.97
CA LYS A 131 9.08 -7.55 -5.55
C LYS A 131 9.94 -7.17 -6.75
N GLY A 132 10.57 -6.00 -6.69
CA GLY A 132 11.46 -5.49 -7.73
C GLY A 132 10.74 -4.79 -8.89
N PRO A 133 11.47 -4.41 -9.96
CA PRO A 133 10.95 -3.68 -11.10
C PRO A 133 9.80 -4.42 -11.80
N ALA A 134 8.68 -3.73 -11.98
CA ALA A 134 7.48 -4.26 -12.62
C ALA A 134 7.18 -3.62 -13.99
N GLY A 135 8.11 -2.82 -14.53
CA GLY A 135 7.88 -1.99 -15.71
C GLY A 135 7.34 -2.75 -16.91
N MET A 136 7.90 -3.92 -17.22
CA MET A 136 7.45 -4.74 -18.37
C MET A 136 6.01 -5.26 -18.20
N LEU A 137 5.48 -5.43 -17.00
CA LEU A 137 4.12 -5.91 -16.76
C LEU A 137 3.10 -4.77 -16.57
N TYR A 138 3.53 -3.67 -15.92
CA TYR A 138 2.63 -2.65 -15.38
C TYR A 138 2.95 -1.21 -15.82
N GLY A 139 3.98 -1.03 -16.68
CA GLY A 139 4.44 0.29 -17.12
C GLY A 139 5.16 1.07 -16.02
N PRO A 140 5.00 2.40 -15.97
CA PRO A 140 5.76 3.27 -15.06
C PRO A 140 5.65 2.84 -13.61
N GLY A 141 6.77 2.85 -12.86
CA GLY A 141 6.77 2.56 -11.43
C GLY A 141 8.16 2.40 -10.84
N ALA A 142 8.24 2.56 -9.51
CA ALA A 142 9.47 2.46 -8.75
C ALA A 142 10.10 1.06 -8.80
N PRO A 143 11.43 0.94 -8.72
CA PRO A 143 12.12 -0.34 -8.86
C PRO A 143 12.02 -1.24 -7.62
N GLY A 144 11.44 -0.78 -6.51
CA GLY A 144 11.31 -1.56 -5.27
C GLY A 144 10.26 -2.65 -5.32
N GLY A 145 9.17 -2.42 -6.06
CA GLY A 145 8.04 -3.34 -6.17
C GLY A 145 6.71 -2.61 -6.32
N LEU A 146 5.62 -3.35 -6.34
CA LEU A 146 4.27 -2.80 -6.38
C LEU A 146 3.29 -3.59 -5.50
N PHE A 147 2.27 -2.89 -5.00
CA PHE A 147 1.13 -3.49 -4.31
C PHE A 147 -0.04 -3.68 -5.25
N ASN A 148 -0.63 -4.88 -5.24
CA ASN A 148 -1.87 -5.21 -5.92
C ASN A 148 -2.90 -5.68 -4.88
N TYR A 149 -3.94 -4.89 -4.67
CA TYR A 149 -5.06 -5.24 -3.79
C TYR A 149 -6.10 -5.99 -4.60
N VAL A 150 -6.31 -7.25 -4.31
CA VAL A 150 -7.34 -8.07 -4.96
C VAL A 150 -8.63 -7.91 -4.18
N THR A 151 -9.67 -7.40 -4.84
CA THR A 151 -10.95 -7.13 -4.20
C THR A 151 -11.81 -8.39 -4.10
N LYS A 152 -12.67 -8.44 -3.07
CA LYS A 152 -13.64 -9.52 -2.87
C LYS A 152 -14.64 -9.54 -4.02
N LYS A 153 -14.90 -10.72 -4.58
CA LYS A 153 -15.88 -10.95 -5.66
C LYS A 153 -17.14 -11.64 -5.12
N PRO A 154 -18.30 -11.56 -5.83
CA PRO A 154 -19.47 -12.36 -5.52
C PRO A 154 -19.19 -13.85 -5.64
N ASP A 155 -19.75 -14.64 -4.71
CA ASP A 155 -19.74 -16.10 -4.70
C ASP A 155 -21.17 -16.62 -4.93
N GLU A 156 -21.32 -17.78 -5.55
CA GLU A 156 -22.62 -18.45 -5.71
C GLU A 156 -23.12 -19.06 -4.41
N ALA A 157 -22.19 -19.55 -3.58
CA ALA A 157 -22.51 -20.06 -2.27
C ALA A 157 -23.00 -18.94 -1.35
N PHE A 158 -24.21 -19.12 -0.78
CA PHE A 158 -24.70 -18.13 0.17
C PHE A 158 -23.80 -18.05 1.39
N SER A 159 -23.40 -16.83 1.73
CA SER A 159 -22.70 -16.51 2.97
C SER A 159 -23.10 -15.11 3.43
N ALA A 160 -23.41 -14.98 4.70
CA ALA A 160 -23.61 -13.68 5.34
C ALA A 160 -22.75 -13.58 6.58
N ARG A 161 -22.13 -12.42 6.82
CA ARG A 161 -21.33 -12.13 8.00
C ARG A 161 -21.73 -10.77 8.56
N VAL A 162 -21.90 -10.72 9.89
CA VAL A 162 -22.03 -9.46 10.63
C VAL A 162 -20.96 -9.44 11.71
N ALA A 163 -20.32 -8.30 11.91
CA ALA A 163 -19.35 -8.11 12.99
C ALA A 163 -19.56 -6.79 13.69
N ALA A 164 -19.19 -6.75 14.98
CA ALA A 164 -19.11 -5.54 15.77
C ALA A 164 -17.75 -5.48 16.47
N VAL A 165 -17.17 -4.29 16.62
CA VAL A 165 -15.89 -4.05 17.27
C VAL A 165 -16.03 -3.01 18.36
N VAL A 166 -15.31 -3.22 19.47
CA VAL A 166 -15.10 -2.25 20.55
C VAL A 166 -13.66 -2.33 21.03
N GLY A 167 -13.08 -1.20 21.47
CA GLY A 167 -11.68 -1.19 21.89
C GLY A 167 -11.27 0.03 22.68
N THR A 168 -9.98 0.06 22.98
CA THR A 168 -9.33 1.24 23.54
C THR A 168 -9.43 2.43 22.59
N GLU A 169 -9.03 3.63 23.03
CA GLU A 169 -9.16 4.88 22.28
C GLU A 169 -10.60 5.12 21.75
N ALA A 170 -11.61 4.71 22.56
CA ALA A 170 -13.03 4.83 22.21
C ALA A 170 -13.38 4.19 20.85
N ARG A 171 -12.67 3.14 20.43
CA ARG A 171 -12.92 2.42 19.20
C ARG A 171 -14.25 1.69 19.26
N TYR A 172 -15.09 1.87 18.23
CA TYR A 172 -16.30 1.12 18.01
C TYR A 172 -16.65 1.07 16.51
N GLY A 173 -17.34 0.02 16.11
CA GLY A 173 -17.74 -0.12 14.72
C GLY A 173 -18.58 -1.37 14.47
N ALA A 174 -19.05 -1.48 13.23
CA ALA A 174 -19.77 -2.64 12.76
C ALA A 174 -19.52 -2.86 11.27
N SER A 175 -19.64 -4.13 10.84
CA SER A 175 -19.63 -4.47 9.42
C SER A 175 -20.67 -5.55 9.12
N ALA A 176 -21.13 -5.56 7.87
CA ALA A 176 -22.01 -6.58 7.34
C ALA A 176 -21.62 -6.91 5.91
N GLU A 177 -21.61 -8.18 5.57
CA GLU A 177 -21.36 -8.69 4.23
C GLU A 177 -22.36 -9.79 3.92
N VAL A 178 -22.85 -9.84 2.68
CA VAL A 178 -23.66 -10.93 2.15
C VAL A 178 -23.25 -11.22 0.72
N THR A 179 -23.15 -12.50 0.36
CA THR A 179 -22.94 -12.96 -1.01
C THR A 179 -23.81 -14.18 -1.28
N GLY A 180 -24.12 -14.45 -2.53
CA GLY A 180 -24.87 -15.63 -2.94
C GLY A 180 -25.45 -15.52 -4.34
N ALA A 181 -25.96 -16.66 -4.86
CA ALA A 181 -26.70 -16.69 -6.11
C ALA A 181 -27.98 -15.85 -6.01
N LEU A 182 -28.29 -15.10 -7.06
CA LEU A 182 -29.51 -14.33 -7.20
C LEU A 182 -30.62 -15.17 -7.89
N PRO A 183 -31.92 -14.76 -7.84
CA PRO A 183 -33.00 -15.47 -8.52
C PRO A 183 -32.96 -15.39 -10.05
N VAL A 184 -31.78 -15.17 -10.61
CA VAL A 184 -31.48 -15.14 -12.06
C VAL A 184 -30.36 -16.13 -12.29
N GLU A 185 -30.57 -17.11 -13.18
CA GLU A 185 -29.61 -18.14 -13.49
C GLU A 185 -28.26 -17.54 -13.96
N GLY A 186 -27.15 -18.03 -13.42
CA GLY A 186 -25.81 -17.56 -13.75
C GLY A 186 -25.46 -16.17 -13.18
N VAL A 187 -26.26 -15.67 -12.21
CA VAL A 187 -25.97 -14.38 -11.56
C VAL A 187 -25.81 -14.55 -10.06
N SER A 188 -24.69 -14.10 -9.53
CA SER A 188 -24.46 -13.98 -8.09
C SER A 188 -24.17 -12.53 -7.71
N GLY A 189 -24.45 -12.17 -6.45
CA GLY A 189 -24.31 -10.83 -5.94
C GLY A 189 -23.53 -10.79 -4.63
N ARG A 190 -22.89 -9.65 -4.36
CA ARG A 190 -22.28 -9.34 -3.07
C ARG A 190 -22.62 -7.92 -2.66
N LEU A 191 -22.91 -7.73 -1.36
CA LEU A 191 -23.01 -6.42 -0.74
C LEU A 191 -22.22 -6.42 0.56
N GLY A 192 -21.53 -5.33 0.83
CA GLY A 192 -20.74 -5.10 2.03
C GLY A 192 -20.91 -3.68 2.54
N ALA A 193 -20.91 -3.52 3.87
CA ALA A 193 -20.87 -2.23 4.54
C ALA A 193 -19.98 -2.33 5.77
N PHE A 194 -19.13 -1.33 5.98
CA PHE A 194 -18.21 -1.22 7.09
C PHE A 194 -18.27 0.19 7.65
N TYR A 195 -18.32 0.30 8.96
CA TYR A 195 -18.18 1.55 9.69
C TYR A 195 -17.32 1.34 10.93
N GLU A 196 -16.33 2.18 11.13
CA GLU A 196 -15.51 2.20 12.33
C GLU A 196 -15.13 3.63 12.70
N GLU A 197 -15.19 3.94 13.99
CA GLU A 197 -14.76 5.20 14.58
C GLU A 197 -13.83 4.91 15.76
N GLN A 198 -12.76 5.71 15.88
CA GLN A 198 -11.85 5.66 17.01
C GLN A 198 -11.14 7.01 17.21
N ASN A 199 -10.77 7.31 18.44
CA ASN A 199 -9.74 8.31 18.67
C ASN A 199 -8.39 7.73 18.22
N THR A 200 -7.53 8.58 17.68
CA THR A 200 -6.13 8.15 17.47
C THR A 200 -5.29 8.51 18.70
N PRO A 201 -4.10 7.94 18.86
CA PRO A 201 -3.25 8.25 19.99
C PRO A 201 -2.80 9.72 20.07
N ARG A 202 -2.95 10.49 18.99
CA ARG A 202 -2.52 11.89 18.92
C ARG A 202 -3.60 12.82 19.47
N VAL A 203 -3.18 13.87 20.20
CA VAL A 203 -4.10 14.89 20.73
C VAL A 203 -4.90 15.53 19.60
N ASN A 204 -6.19 15.78 19.83
CA ASN A 204 -7.16 16.35 18.87
C ASN A 204 -7.42 15.50 17.60
N ALA A 205 -6.99 14.24 17.57
CA ALA A 205 -7.09 13.42 16.37
C ALA A 205 -8.07 12.24 16.52
N ARG A 206 -8.85 11.99 15.46
CA ARG A 206 -9.84 10.93 15.37
C ARG A 206 -9.88 10.36 13.96
N SER A 207 -10.36 9.15 13.81
CA SER A 207 -10.62 8.48 12.54
C SER A 207 -12.07 7.99 12.51
N GLU A 208 -12.76 8.26 11.42
CA GLU A 208 -14.10 7.76 11.12
C GLU A 208 -14.11 7.28 9.67
N ILE A 209 -14.44 6.00 9.46
CA ILE A 209 -14.33 5.33 8.17
C ILE A 209 -15.64 4.65 7.83
N LEU A 210 -16.19 4.93 6.65
CA LEU A 210 -17.32 4.24 6.04
C LEU A 210 -16.89 3.66 4.70
N ILE A 211 -17.20 2.38 4.48
CA ILE A 211 -17.02 1.73 3.18
C ILE A 211 -18.33 1.03 2.81
N LEU A 212 -18.82 1.31 1.61
CA LEU A 212 -19.93 0.61 1.00
C LEU A 212 -19.41 -0.07 -0.26
N ASP A 213 -19.66 -1.37 -0.41
CA ASP A 213 -19.15 -2.15 -1.52
C ASP A 213 -20.23 -3.08 -2.05
N GLY A 214 -20.34 -3.20 -3.37
CA GLY A 214 -21.30 -4.08 -4.02
C GLY A 214 -20.76 -4.63 -5.32
N GLY A 215 -21.15 -5.86 -5.67
CA GLY A 215 -20.73 -6.51 -6.90
C GLY A 215 -21.76 -7.47 -7.45
N LEU A 216 -21.67 -7.70 -8.75
CA LEU A 216 -22.41 -8.73 -9.49
C LEU A 216 -21.40 -9.55 -10.30
N LYS A 217 -21.55 -10.87 -10.23
CA LYS A 217 -20.90 -11.82 -11.12
C LYS A 217 -21.97 -12.39 -12.06
N ILE A 218 -21.72 -12.35 -13.35
CA ILE A 218 -22.64 -12.77 -14.39
C ILE A 218 -21.92 -13.79 -15.27
N GLU A 219 -22.43 -15.01 -15.29
CA GLU A 219 -21.99 -16.04 -16.24
C GLU A 219 -22.51 -15.73 -17.63
N LEU A 220 -21.65 -15.62 -18.60
CA LEU A 220 -21.97 -15.38 -20.00
C LEU A 220 -21.72 -16.67 -20.80
N PRO A 221 -22.32 -16.83 -21.99
CA PRO A 221 -21.98 -17.94 -22.90
C PRO A 221 -20.48 -18.05 -23.20
N LEU A 222 -19.75 -16.95 -23.10
CA LEU A 222 -18.31 -16.90 -23.20
C LEU A 222 -17.75 -16.15 -21.98
N GLY A 223 -17.40 -16.92 -20.94
CA GLY A 223 -16.69 -16.41 -19.77
C GLY A 223 -17.59 -15.77 -18.71
N GLU A 224 -16.99 -15.01 -17.84
CA GLU A 224 -17.58 -14.42 -16.64
C GLU A 224 -17.36 -12.90 -16.64
N LEU A 225 -18.42 -12.14 -16.36
CA LEU A 225 -18.38 -10.68 -16.18
C LEU A 225 -18.58 -10.35 -14.70
N ASN A 226 -17.63 -9.64 -14.12
CA ASN A 226 -17.73 -9.08 -12.78
C ASN A 226 -17.92 -7.56 -12.87
N LEU A 227 -18.95 -7.05 -12.20
CA LEU A 227 -19.22 -5.62 -12.01
C LEU A 227 -19.06 -5.30 -10.54
N GLN A 228 -18.40 -4.20 -10.20
CA GLN A 228 -18.20 -3.77 -8.81
C GLN A 228 -18.35 -2.26 -8.69
N ALA A 229 -18.92 -1.82 -7.57
CA ALA A 229 -18.97 -0.42 -7.18
C ALA A 229 -18.61 -0.32 -5.69
N THR A 230 -17.71 0.61 -5.36
CA THR A 230 -17.27 0.85 -3.98
C THR A 230 -17.29 2.33 -3.70
N HIS A 231 -17.76 2.71 -2.51
CA HIS A 231 -17.70 4.07 -1.99
C HIS A 231 -16.93 4.09 -0.68
N TYR A 232 -15.97 5.00 -0.58
CA TYR A 232 -15.13 5.25 0.59
C TYR A 232 -15.40 6.64 1.12
N ASP A 233 -15.65 6.78 2.43
CA ASP A 233 -15.67 8.05 3.15
C ASP A 233 -14.78 7.93 4.38
N GLN A 234 -13.67 8.66 4.37
CA GLN A 234 -12.74 8.76 5.50
C GLN A 234 -12.77 10.17 6.03
N ASN A 235 -13.32 10.35 7.22
CA ASN A 235 -13.31 11.61 7.93
C ASN A 235 -12.29 11.53 9.08
N LEU A 236 -11.22 12.31 8.99
CA LEU A 236 -10.04 12.23 9.83
C LEU A 236 -9.79 13.58 10.56
N PRO A 237 -10.64 13.96 11.56
CA PRO A 237 -10.46 15.18 12.33
C PRO A 237 -9.11 15.18 13.04
N GLY A 238 -8.34 16.29 12.92
CA GLY A 238 -7.02 16.45 13.52
C GLY A 238 -5.98 15.41 13.13
N ASN A 239 -6.30 14.55 12.16
CA ASN A 239 -5.49 13.39 11.78
C ASN A 239 -4.72 13.59 10.45
N ARG A 240 -4.53 14.83 10.01
CA ARG A 240 -3.54 15.16 8.98
C ARG A 240 -2.17 15.22 9.67
N LEU A 241 -1.62 14.04 9.98
CA LEU A 241 -0.49 13.92 10.88
C LEU A 241 0.85 14.34 10.23
N ARG A 242 1.70 14.91 11.06
CA ARG A 242 3.15 15.01 10.89
C ARG A 242 3.81 14.26 12.03
N GLY A 243 5.12 14.13 11.97
CA GLY A 243 5.90 13.53 13.05
C GLY A 243 5.80 14.30 14.37
N VAL A 244 6.45 13.77 15.37
CA VAL A 244 6.75 14.44 16.64
C VAL A 244 8.18 14.95 16.55
N PRO A 245 8.48 16.20 16.95
CA PRO A 245 9.83 16.75 16.94
C PRO A 245 10.84 15.85 17.65
N THR A 246 11.99 15.65 17.01
CA THR A 246 13.07 14.79 17.50
C THR A 246 14.42 15.50 17.44
N ASN A 247 15.36 15.05 18.27
CA ASN A 247 16.76 15.42 18.14
C ASN A 247 17.51 14.54 17.13
N ASN A 248 18.78 14.86 16.87
CA ASN A 248 19.61 14.09 15.90
C ASN A 248 19.90 12.64 16.37
N LEU A 249 19.67 12.32 17.63
CA LEU A 249 19.80 10.96 18.19
C LEU A 249 18.51 10.12 18.04
N GLY A 250 17.45 10.72 17.47
CA GLY A 250 16.16 10.07 17.27
C GLY A 250 15.33 9.96 18.54
N GLU A 251 15.55 10.87 19.49
CA GLU A 251 14.73 10.96 20.70
C GLU A 251 13.61 11.97 20.48
N PHE A 252 12.39 11.61 20.84
CA PHE A 252 11.29 12.55 20.84
C PHE A 252 11.54 13.66 21.85
N LEU A 253 11.39 14.92 21.42
CA LEU A 253 11.54 16.08 22.28
C LEU A 253 10.33 16.33 23.17
N THR A 254 9.22 15.67 22.87
CA THR A 254 7.96 15.79 23.60
C THR A 254 7.22 14.44 23.61
N ASP A 255 6.08 14.37 24.30
CA ASP A 255 5.25 13.15 24.33
C ASP A 255 4.83 12.70 22.93
N ARG A 256 4.79 11.40 22.67
CA ARG A 256 4.37 10.81 21.37
C ARG A 256 2.94 11.19 20.97
N ARG A 257 2.10 11.62 21.93
CA ARG A 257 0.71 12.08 21.69
C ARG A 257 0.64 13.54 21.24
N TRP A 258 1.73 14.30 21.33
CA TRP A 258 1.76 15.69 20.88
C TRP A 258 1.34 15.82 19.42
N ASN A 259 0.51 16.81 19.11
CA ASN A 259 0.00 17.07 17.78
C ASN A 259 0.05 18.57 17.48
N HIS A 260 0.37 18.94 16.27
CA HIS A 260 0.35 20.31 15.82
C HIS A 260 -1.01 20.77 15.33
N ASN A 261 -1.96 19.83 15.11
CA ASN A 261 -3.32 20.12 14.67
C ASN A 261 -4.15 20.76 15.78
N GLU A 262 -4.94 21.76 15.41
CA GLU A 262 -5.94 22.39 16.25
C GLU A 262 -7.24 21.57 16.32
N PRO A 263 -8.06 21.73 17.38
CA PRO A 263 -9.44 21.26 17.35
C PRO A 263 -10.20 21.91 16.17
N GLY A 264 -10.67 21.13 15.24
CA GLY A 264 -11.33 21.59 14.03
C GLY A 264 -10.48 21.47 12.77
N ASP A 265 -9.21 21.11 12.88
CA ASP A 265 -8.44 20.64 11.74
C ASP A 265 -8.99 19.27 11.26
N PHE A 266 -8.93 19.02 9.96
CA PHE A 266 -9.39 17.74 9.41
C PHE A 266 -8.74 17.42 8.06
N LEU A 267 -8.78 16.16 7.73
CA LEU A 267 -8.66 15.62 6.39
C LEU A 267 -9.89 14.78 6.12
N ARG A 268 -10.56 14.96 5.00
CA ARG A 268 -11.65 14.12 4.53
C ARG A 268 -11.40 13.66 3.12
N LEU A 269 -11.55 12.36 2.89
CA LEU A 269 -11.52 11.74 1.59
C LEU A 269 -12.87 11.09 1.31
N GLU A 270 -13.51 11.47 0.20
CA GLU A 270 -14.66 10.80 -0.37
C GLU A 270 -14.25 10.27 -1.73
N ALA A 271 -14.34 8.95 -1.96
CA ALA A 271 -13.97 8.35 -3.24
C ALA A 271 -15.00 7.31 -3.66
N SER A 272 -15.26 7.25 -4.96
CA SER A 272 -16.13 6.26 -5.58
C SER A 272 -15.39 5.54 -6.70
N VAL A 273 -15.56 4.22 -6.77
CA VAL A 273 -14.94 3.36 -7.76
C VAL A 273 -16.01 2.52 -8.44
N VAL A 274 -15.97 2.46 -9.76
CA VAL A 274 -16.78 1.53 -10.55
C VAL A 274 -15.83 0.73 -11.44
N GLN A 275 -15.99 -0.58 -11.44
CA GLN A 275 -15.14 -1.49 -12.19
C GLN A 275 -15.95 -2.57 -12.90
N ALA A 276 -15.55 -2.91 -14.12
CA ALA A 276 -16.01 -4.08 -14.84
C ALA A 276 -14.81 -4.91 -15.25
N SER A 277 -14.86 -6.23 -15.04
CA SER A 277 -13.85 -7.16 -15.53
C SER A 277 -14.50 -8.39 -16.15
N TRP A 278 -13.95 -8.82 -17.26
CA TRP A 278 -14.39 -9.99 -18.00
C TRP A 278 -13.23 -10.95 -18.21
N ALA A 279 -13.48 -12.23 -17.96
CA ALA A 279 -12.52 -13.31 -18.18
C ALA A 279 -13.20 -14.46 -18.91
N ALA A 280 -12.51 -15.02 -19.91
CA ALA A 280 -13.02 -16.13 -20.68
C ALA A 280 -11.93 -17.13 -21.04
N GLN A 281 -12.29 -18.41 -21.02
CA GLN A 281 -11.48 -19.51 -21.51
C GLN A 281 -12.06 -19.98 -22.85
N VAL A 282 -11.27 -19.92 -23.92
CA VAL A 282 -11.67 -20.33 -25.27
C VAL A 282 -10.93 -21.62 -25.65
N GLY A 283 -11.63 -22.74 -25.55
CA GLY A 283 -10.99 -24.06 -25.61
C GLY A 283 -9.99 -24.24 -24.47
N ASP A 284 -9.04 -25.16 -24.68
CA ASP A 284 -8.04 -25.49 -23.65
C ASP A 284 -6.79 -24.60 -23.69
N SER A 285 -6.67 -23.74 -24.72
CA SER A 285 -5.42 -23.06 -25.02
C SER A 285 -5.43 -21.55 -24.94
N LEU A 286 -6.60 -20.90 -24.92
CA LEU A 286 -6.68 -19.45 -25.00
C LEU A 286 -7.50 -18.88 -23.84
N THR A 287 -6.85 -18.05 -23.03
CA THR A 287 -7.51 -17.25 -21.99
C THR A 287 -7.53 -15.78 -22.41
N LEU A 288 -8.69 -15.13 -22.26
CA LEU A 288 -8.89 -13.71 -22.55
C LEU A 288 -9.32 -13.00 -21.29
N ASN A 289 -8.72 -11.84 -21.03
CA ASN A 289 -9.09 -10.99 -19.90
C ASN A 289 -9.22 -9.54 -20.39
N ALA A 290 -10.23 -8.83 -19.89
CA ALA A 290 -10.39 -7.40 -20.10
C ALA A 290 -10.98 -6.77 -18.85
N ALA A 291 -10.53 -5.56 -18.52
CA ALA A 291 -11.07 -4.84 -17.36
C ALA A 291 -11.02 -3.34 -17.63
N VAL A 292 -11.97 -2.63 -17.03
CA VAL A 292 -12.03 -1.17 -16.98
C VAL A 292 -12.43 -0.72 -15.59
N ARG A 293 -11.82 0.36 -15.12
CA ARG A 293 -12.06 0.97 -13.81
C ARG A 293 -12.13 2.48 -13.96
N TYR A 294 -13.11 3.07 -13.33
CA TYR A 294 -13.22 4.51 -13.10
C TYR A 294 -13.13 4.79 -11.62
N THR A 295 -12.36 5.79 -11.26
CA THR A 295 -12.24 6.28 -9.88
C THR A 295 -12.43 7.79 -9.87
N GLU A 296 -13.21 8.27 -8.94
CA GLU A 296 -13.43 9.69 -8.64
C GLU A 296 -13.18 9.89 -7.15
N GLY A 297 -12.42 10.91 -6.79
CA GLY A 297 -12.06 11.19 -5.40
C GLY A 297 -11.95 12.69 -5.12
N LEU A 298 -12.50 13.10 -3.96
CA LEU A 298 -12.39 14.45 -3.42
C LEU A 298 -11.71 14.39 -2.06
N GLU A 299 -10.50 14.95 -1.95
CA GLU A 299 -9.82 15.13 -0.67
C GLU A 299 -9.87 16.62 -0.25
N THR A 300 -10.42 16.90 0.91
CA THR A 300 -10.42 18.22 1.52
C THR A 300 -9.60 18.20 2.80
N GLN A 301 -8.66 19.16 2.93
CA GLN A 301 -7.78 19.26 4.11
C GLN A 301 -7.77 20.69 4.63
N LYS A 302 -7.95 20.83 5.95
CA LYS A 302 -7.73 22.08 6.69
C LYS A 302 -6.93 21.72 7.93
N TYR A 303 -5.67 22.13 7.98
CA TYR A 303 -4.79 21.63 9.03
C TYR A 303 -3.63 22.58 9.34
N HIS A 304 -3.12 22.46 10.53
CA HIS A 304 -1.86 23.04 10.94
C HIS A 304 -0.73 22.05 10.74
N GLU A 305 0.45 22.54 10.37
CA GLU A 305 1.65 21.72 10.30
C GLU A 305 2.88 22.48 10.80
N PRO A 306 3.94 21.78 11.27
CA PRO A 306 5.18 22.42 11.69
C PRO A 306 5.84 23.18 10.53
N PHE A 307 6.23 24.41 10.81
CA PHE A 307 6.94 25.29 9.87
C PHE A 307 8.41 25.48 10.25
N GLY A 308 8.75 25.31 11.52
CA GLY A 308 10.11 25.37 12.06
C GLY A 308 10.12 25.18 13.57
N LEU A 309 11.26 24.77 14.10
CA LEU A 309 11.47 24.64 15.54
C LEU A 309 12.28 25.83 16.07
N ARG A 310 12.05 26.24 17.32
CA ARG A 310 12.74 27.33 18.00
C ARG A 310 13.12 26.91 19.41
N ASP A 311 14.30 27.31 19.81
CA ASP A 311 14.75 27.40 21.18
C ASP A 311 14.50 28.84 21.63
N THR A 312 13.48 29.06 22.45
CA THR A 312 13.04 30.40 22.85
C THR A 312 13.71 30.87 24.16
N ASN A 313 14.26 29.94 24.92
CA ASN A 313 14.94 30.22 26.20
C ASN A 313 16.47 30.21 26.09
N GLY A 314 17.05 29.75 24.95
CA GLY A 314 18.47 29.76 24.67
C GLY A 314 19.28 28.66 25.37
N ASP A 315 18.63 27.57 25.78
CA ASP A 315 19.31 26.45 26.47
C ASP A 315 19.85 25.37 25.51
N GLY A 316 19.66 25.55 24.20
CA GLY A 316 20.09 24.62 23.15
C GLY A 316 19.09 23.51 22.85
N VAL A 317 17.91 23.52 23.48
CA VAL A 317 16.83 22.56 23.25
C VAL A 317 15.63 23.26 22.61
N PHE A 318 15.08 22.72 21.53
CA PHE A 318 13.86 23.25 20.97
C PHE A 318 12.69 23.07 21.93
N ASP A 319 11.95 24.15 22.18
CA ASP A 319 10.81 24.21 23.08
C ASP A 319 9.50 24.62 22.39
N THR A 320 9.59 25.16 21.18
CA THR A 320 8.46 25.77 20.46
C THR A 320 8.47 25.37 18.98
N SER A 321 7.30 24.95 18.49
CA SER A 321 7.05 24.73 17.06
C SER A 321 6.31 25.93 16.47
N LEU A 322 6.92 26.55 15.46
CA LEU A 322 6.20 27.44 14.57
C LEU A 322 5.27 26.60 13.69
N ARG A 323 4.07 27.09 13.43
CA ARG A 323 3.08 26.39 12.63
C ARG A 323 2.70 27.20 11.40
N GLN A 324 2.33 26.51 10.31
CA GLN A 324 1.64 27.08 9.17
C GLN A 324 0.26 26.41 9.08
N TYR A 325 -0.72 27.15 8.59
CA TYR A 325 -2.04 26.64 8.27
C TYR A 325 -2.16 26.41 6.77
N ARG A 326 -2.74 25.27 6.40
CA ARG A 326 -3.03 24.86 5.03
C ARG A 326 -4.53 24.61 4.87
N ASP A 327 -5.07 25.07 3.75
CA ASP A 327 -6.43 24.81 3.29
C ASP A 327 -6.31 24.34 1.85
N GLN A 328 -6.60 23.06 1.61
CA GLN A 328 -6.29 22.36 0.37
C GLN A 328 -7.49 21.54 -0.08
N ILE A 329 -7.73 21.51 -1.37
CA ILE A 329 -8.75 20.69 -2.04
C ILE A 329 -8.05 19.95 -3.17
N ARG A 330 -8.30 18.65 -3.24
CA ARG A 330 -7.79 17.77 -4.28
C ARG A 330 -8.97 17.06 -4.91
N ASP A 331 -9.31 17.41 -6.14
CA ASP A 331 -10.37 16.79 -6.93
C ASP A 331 -9.69 15.97 -8.03
N GLN A 332 -9.90 14.67 -8.02
CA GLN A 332 -9.20 13.72 -8.87
C GLN A 332 -10.16 12.76 -9.54
N SER A 333 -9.95 12.52 -10.82
CA SER A 333 -10.60 11.41 -11.53
C SER A 333 -9.61 10.64 -12.37
N ASN A 334 -9.82 9.33 -12.50
CA ASN A 334 -8.98 8.51 -13.36
C ASN A 334 -9.76 7.37 -14.01
N TRP A 335 -9.31 7.01 -15.21
CA TRP A 335 -9.70 5.79 -15.90
C TRP A 335 -8.52 4.87 -16.05
N SER A 336 -8.75 3.59 -15.87
CA SER A 336 -7.79 2.53 -16.14
C SER A 336 -8.47 1.44 -16.93
N ALA A 337 -7.88 0.98 -18.00
CA ALA A 337 -8.38 -0.12 -18.80
C ALA A 337 -7.22 -1.03 -19.21
N GLY A 338 -7.48 -2.32 -19.34
CA GLY A 338 -6.50 -3.29 -19.80
C GLY A 338 -7.17 -4.50 -20.41
N ALA A 339 -6.50 -5.07 -21.40
CA ALA A 339 -6.90 -6.35 -21.97
C ALA A 339 -5.66 -7.19 -22.27
N ASN A 340 -5.77 -8.50 -22.06
CA ASN A 340 -4.71 -9.42 -22.42
C ASN A 340 -5.28 -10.77 -22.88
N LEU A 341 -4.44 -11.48 -23.61
CA LEU A 341 -4.65 -12.86 -23.97
C LEU A 341 -3.46 -13.71 -23.50
N ILE A 342 -3.73 -14.92 -23.07
CA ILE A 342 -2.73 -15.93 -22.77
C ILE A 342 -3.00 -17.11 -23.70
N TRP A 343 -2.03 -17.41 -24.55
CA TRP A 343 -2.12 -18.52 -25.47
C TRP A 343 -1.11 -19.61 -25.11
N ALA A 344 -1.61 -20.78 -24.75
CA ALA A 344 -0.82 -21.98 -24.48
C ALA A 344 -0.78 -22.87 -25.74
N PHE A 345 0.43 -23.28 -26.15
CA PHE A 345 0.64 -24.10 -27.33
C PHE A 345 1.91 -24.94 -27.22
N ASP A 346 2.03 -25.97 -28.05
CA ASP A 346 3.27 -26.73 -28.19
C ASP A 346 4.00 -26.25 -29.45
N LEU A 347 5.26 -25.94 -29.32
CA LEU A 347 6.13 -25.57 -30.42
C LEU A 347 7.28 -26.60 -30.56
N ALA A 348 7.11 -27.59 -31.41
CA ALA A 348 8.09 -28.64 -31.64
C ALA A 348 8.52 -29.41 -30.39
N GLY A 349 7.57 -29.71 -29.48
CA GLY A 349 7.80 -30.41 -28.22
C GLY A 349 8.22 -29.51 -27.04
N VAL A 350 8.11 -28.19 -27.24
CA VAL A 350 8.32 -27.18 -26.17
C VAL A 350 6.97 -26.65 -25.74
N GLU A 351 6.59 -26.89 -24.49
CA GLU A 351 5.41 -26.27 -23.89
C GLU A 351 5.61 -24.76 -23.84
N SER A 352 4.73 -24.01 -24.50
CA SER A 352 4.90 -22.59 -24.70
C SER A 352 3.65 -21.82 -24.24
N ARG A 353 3.85 -20.65 -23.65
CA ARG A 353 2.79 -19.70 -23.35
C ARG A 353 3.19 -18.31 -23.84
N LEU A 354 2.25 -17.64 -24.50
CA LEU A 354 2.40 -16.27 -24.94
C LEU A 354 1.34 -15.42 -24.24
N LEU A 355 1.79 -14.44 -23.45
CA LEU A 355 0.96 -13.37 -22.93
C LEU A 355 1.15 -12.15 -23.82
N ALA A 356 0.08 -11.63 -24.40
CA ALA A 356 0.06 -10.37 -25.13
C ALA A 356 -1.03 -9.47 -24.53
N GLY A 357 -0.74 -8.20 -24.35
CA GLY A 357 -1.71 -7.30 -23.77
C GLY A 357 -1.40 -5.83 -24.03
N ALA A 358 -2.40 -5.02 -23.71
CA ALA A 358 -2.30 -3.56 -23.70
C ALA A 358 -3.09 -3.00 -22.54
N ASP A 359 -2.65 -1.85 -22.07
CA ASP A 359 -3.37 -1.09 -21.05
C ASP A 359 -3.30 0.41 -21.31
N TRP A 360 -4.25 1.11 -20.72
CA TRP A 360 -4.36 2.55 -20.79
C TRP A 360 -4.79 3.10 -19.43
N PHE A 361 -4.22 4.24 -19.07
CA PHE A 361 -4.53 4.96 -17.83
C PHE A 361 -4.50 6.46 -18.09
N THR A 362 -5.51 7.17 -17.62
CA THR A 362 -5.51 8.63 -17.55
C THR A 362 -5.88 9.09 -16.17
N ASN A 363 -5.30 10.20 -15.74
CA ASN A 363 -5.58 10.81 -14.46
C ASN A 363 -5.64 12.34 -14.62
N GLU A 364 -6.70 12.93 -14.10
CA GLU A 364 -6.89 14.37 -14.00
C GLU A 364 -6.91 14.75 -12.52
N LEU A 365 -6.16 15.78 -12.15
CA LEU A 365 -6.11 16.31 -10.80
C LEU A 365 -6.18 17.83 -10.81
N ALA A 366 -7.21 18.36 -10.17
CA ALA A 366 -7.31 19.77 -9.80
C ALA A 366 -6.89 19.92 -8.32
N PHE A 367 -5.82 20.65 -8.09
CA PHE A 367 -5.31 20.93 -6.75
C PHE A 367 -5.43 22.40 -6.42
N GLU A 368 -6.32 22.74 -5.51
CA GLU A 368 -6.47 24.07 -4.97
C GLU A 368 -5.78 24.18 -3.61
N SER A 369 -4.99 25.20 -3.40
CA SER A 369 -4.30 25.41 -2.13
C SER A 369 -4.18 26.87 -1.75
N ARG A 370 -4.25 27.14 -0.44
CA ARG A 370 -3.89 28.40 0.19
C ARG A 370 -3.37 28.13 1.61
N GLY A 371 -2.72 29.12 2.19
CA GLY A 371 -2.22 28.97 3.54
C GLY A 371 -1.66 30.25 4.10
N VAL A 372 -1.30 30.20 5.37
CA VAL A 372 -0.64 31.30 6.09
C VAL A 372 0.37 30.74 7.08
N ASN A 373 1.53 31.36 7.12
CA ASN A 373 2.61 31.01 8.04
C ASN A 373 2.47 31.79 9.35
N GLY A 374 2.59 31.10 10.48
CA GLY A 374 2.75 31.71 11.78
C GLY A 374 4.16 32.24 12.00
N THR A 375 4.30 33.10 12.98
CA THR A 375 5.59 33.62 13.45
C THR A 375 5.76 33.32 14.95
N LEU A 376 6.93 33.60 15.52
CA LEU A 376 7.17 33.41 16.95
C LEU A 376 6.28 34.35 17.80
N ALA A 377 6.01 35.57 17.29
CA ALA A 377 5.06 36.47 17.94
C ALA A 377 3.62 36.01 17.67
N VAL A 378 2.80 35.94 18.72
CA VAL A 378 1.37 35.62 18.59
C VAL A 378 0.69 36.67 17.72
N SER A 379 0.01 36.22 16.68
CA SER A 379 -0.72 37.06 15.74
C SER A 379 -2.22 36.75 15.78
N PRO A 380 -3.11 37.74 15.74
CA PRO A 380 -4.54 37.47 15.67
C PRO A 380 -5.01 36.98 14.28
N THR A 381 -4.13 36.95 13.29
CA THR A 381 -4.48 36.63 11.87
C THR A 381 -3.65 35.50 11.27
N ALA A 382 -2.91 34.76 12.10
CA ALA A 382 -2.04 33.66 11.68
C ALA A 382 -1.92 32.61 12.80
N PRO A 383 -1.44 31.39 12.50
CA PRO A 383 -1.25 30.34 13.49
C PRO A 383 -0.37 30.76 14.66
N THR A 384 -0.83 30.50 15.87
CA THR A 384 -0.05 30.70 17.10
C THR A 384 1.04 29.64 17.17
N PRO A 385 2.30 29.98 17.58
CA PRO A 385 3.31 29.00 17.90
C PRO A 385 2.85 28.05 19.00
N LEU A 386 3.28 26.79 18.94
CA LEU A 386 2.85 25.76 19.88
C LEU A 386 4.02 25.26 20.72
N SER A 387 3.88 25.31 22.04
CA SER A 387 4.87 24.73 22.94
C SER A 387 4.97 23.21 22.74
N LEU A 388 6.19 22.69 22.80
CA LEU A 388 6.43 21.24 22.79
C LEU A 388 6.06 20.60 24.13
N PHE A 389 6.21 21.32 25.23
CA PHE A 389 6.06 20.80 26.59
C PHE A 389 4.70 21.10 27.22
N ASN A 390 4.11 22.27 26.89
CA ASN A 390 2.81 22.72 27.41
C ASN A 390 1.96 23.29 26.26
N PRO A 391 1.48 22.45 25.33
CA PRO A 391 0.73 22.91 24.18
C PRO A 391 -0.63 23.51 24.60
N VAL A 392 -0.93 24.72 24.13
CA VAL A 392 -2.23 25.39 24.28
C VAL A 392 -2.85 25.55 22.91
N TYR A 393 -3.99 24.93 22.71
CA TYR A 393 -4.74 24.95 21.45
C TYR A 393 -5.85 26.00 21.48
N GLY A 394 -6.36 26.38 20.29
CA GLY A 394 -7.49 27.27 20.15
C GLY A 394 -7.20 28.74 20.50
N VAL A 395 -5.94 29.16 20.59
CA VAL A 395 -5.55 30.52 20.97
C VAL A 395 -5.98 31.53 19.91
N THR A 396 -5.76 31.26 18.63
CA THR A 396 -6.18 32.11 17.50
C THR A 396 -7.20 31.36 16.66
N PRO A 397 -8.46 31.85 16.59
CA PRO A 397 -9.48 31.19 15.78
C PRO A 397 -9.10 31.16 14.30
N ILE A 398 -9.26 30.01 13.64
CA ILE A 398 -8.97 29.84 12.19
C ILE A 398 -9.74 30.85 11.35
N SER A 399 -10.98 31.21 11.75
CA SER A 399 -11.81 32.20 11.05
C SER A 399 -11.21 33.61 11.02
N SER A 400 -10.22 33.89 11.85
CA SER A 400 -9.52 35.18 11.87
C SER A 400 -8.28 35.20 10.98
N TYR A 401 -7.85 34.05 10.43
CA TYR A 401 -6.65 33.98 9.61
C TYR A 401 -6.80 34.79 8.33
N ARG A 402 -5.73 35.49 7.97
CA ARG A 402 -5.67 36.25 6.71
C ARG A 402 -5.15 35.34 5.60
N LEU A 403 -6.08 34.60 4.99
CA LEU A 403 -5.77 33.70 3.89
C LEU A 403 -5.78 34.41 2.53
N PRO A 404 -4.82 34.10 1.63
CA PRO A 404 -4.88 34.57 0.23
C PRO A 404 -6.02 33.84 -0.52
N ALA A 405 -6.21 34.22 -1.78
CA ALA A 405 -7.03 33.42 -2.69
C ALA A 405 -6.40 32.05 -2.90
N TYR A 406 -7.20 31.07 -3.32
CA TYR A 406 -6.68 29.78 -3.72
C TYR A 406 -5.77 29.91 -4.95
N THR A 407 -4.71 29.14 -4.95
CA THR A 407 -3.89 28.85 -6.13
C THR A 407 -4.36 27.51 -6.68
N LEU A 408 -4.78 27.49 -7.94
CA LEU A 408 -5.19 26.29 -8.67
C LEU A 408 -3.99 25.75 -9.47
N SER A 409 -3.74 24.46 -9.34
CA SER A 409 -2.83 23.68 -10.19
C SER A 409 -3.61 22.54 -10.84
N LEU A 410 -3.56 22.47 -12.17
CA LEU A 410 -4.14 21.38 -12.94
C LEU A 410 -3.02 20.47 -13.43
N THR A 411 -3.17 19.16 -13.20
CA THR A 411 -2.26 18.15 -13.72
C THR A 411 -3.05 17.06 -14.43
N GLU A 412 -2.53 16.62 -15.55
CA GLU A 412 -3.08 15.51 -16.34
C GLU A 412 -1.96 14.51 -16.62
N SER A 413 -2.29 13.25 -16.62
CA SER A 413 -1.35 12.17 -16.96
C SER A 413 -2.04 11.15 -17.83
N ASP A 414 -1.51 10.91 -19.03
CA ASP A 414 -1.94 9.86 -19.94
C ASP A 414 -0.83 8.82 -20.09
N ARG A 415 -1.20 7.55 -20.06
CA ARG A 415 -0.31 6.41 -20.21
C ARG A 415 -0.96 5.37 -21.11
N ALA A 416 -0.25 4.87 -22.09
CA ALA A 416 -0.69 3.75 -22.89
C ALA A 416 0.49 2.80 -23.12
N GLY A 417 0.27 1.50 -22.93
CA GLY A 417 1.33 0.52 -23.09
C GLY A 417 0.86 -0.77 -23.75
N GLY A 418 1.77 -1.38 -24.50
CA GLY A 418 1.56 -2.70 -25.10
C GLY A 418 2.72 -3.62 -24.74
N TYR A 419 2.43 -4.87 -24.41
CA TYR A 419 3.43 -5.82 -23.93
C TYR A 419 3.25 -7.23 -24.49
N LEU A 420 4.39 -7.92 -24.57
CA LEU A 420 4.48 -9.35 -24.92
C LEU A 420 5.39 -10.04 -23.89
N LEU A 421 4.97 -11.22 -23.40
CA LEU A 421 5.79 -12.11 -22.59
C LEU A 421 5.68 -13.52 -23.14
N TYR A 422 6.80 -14.10 -23.52
CA TYR A 422 6.90 -15.48 -23.94
C TYR A 422 7.53 -16.33 -22.84
N GLU A 423 6.91 -17.45 -22.55
CA GLU A 423 7.42 -18.45 -21.61
C GLU A 423 7.51 -19.80 -22.33
N ALA A 424 8.63 -20.49 -22.14
CA ALA A 424 8.90 -21.80 -22.71
C ALA A 424 9.37 -22.77 -21.63
N THR A 425 8.81 -23.98 -21.62
CA THR A 425 9.20 -25.06 -20.69
C THR A 425 9.80 -26.23 -21.46
N VAL A 426 11.03 -26.58 -21.09
CA VAL A 426 11.76 -27.74 -21.64
C VAL A 426 12.23 -28.62 -20.48
N GLY A 427 11.51 -29.70 -20.21
CA GLY A 427 11.79 -30.56 -19.06
C GLY A 427 11.71 -29.78 -17.74
N ASN A 428 12.83 -29.65 -17.05
CA ASN A 428 12.90 -28.93 -15.77
C ASN A 428 13.28 -27.44 -15.92
N LEU A 429 13.46 -26.96 -17.12
CA LEU A 429 13.89 -25.59 -17.41
C LEU A 429 12.71 -24.76 -17.91
N ILE A 430 12.46 -23.60 -17.30
CA ILE A 430 11.44 -22.64 -17.68
C ILE A 430 12.15 -21.33 -17.97
N GLY A 431 12.02 -20.83 -19.19
CA GLY A 431 12.57 -19.55 -19.62
C GLY A 431 11.48 -18.56 -19.92
N THR A 432 11.64 -17.31 -19.50
CA THR A 432 10.72 -16.21 -19.79
C THR A 432 11.48 -15.04 -20.40
N VAL A 433 10.88 -14.39 -21.40
CA VAL A 433 11.37 -13.12 -21.96
C VAL A 433 10.18 -12.25 -22.33
N GLY A 434 10.26 -10.98 -22.02
CA GLY A 434 9.19 -10.03 -22.34
C GLY A 434 9.71 -8.64 -22.60
N ALA A 435 8.90 -7.89 -23.35
CA ALA A 435 9.12 -6.49 -23.68
C ALA A 435 7.81 -5.72 -23.59
N ARG A 436 7.91 -4.45 -23.23
CA ARG A 436 6.79 -3.51 -23.19
C ARG A 436 7.25 -2.16 -23.72
N TYR A 437 6.41 -1.58 -24.55
CA TYR A 437 6.52 -0.19 -25.01
C TYR A 437 5.41 0.64 -24.38
N ASP A 438 5.79 1.76 -23.79
CA ASP A 438 4.90 2.73 -23.18
C ASP A 438 5.06 4.09 -23.86
N SER A 439 3.92 4.75 -24.15
CA SER A 439 3.86 6.16 -24.47
C SER A 439 3.19 6.88 -23.30
N PHE A 440 3.72 8.04 -22.91
CA PHE A 440 3.20 8.80 -21.81
C PHE A 440 3.22 10.31 -22.08
N LYS A 441 2.22 10.99 -21.53
CA LYS A 441 2.08 12.43 -21.59
C LYS A 441 1.73 12.96 -20.21
N ASP A 442 2.43 13.98 -19.77
CA ASP A 442 2.15 14.72 -18.54
C ASP A 442 1.94 16.21 -18.83
N VAL A 443 0.92 16.79 -18.19
CA VAL A 443 0.62 18.21 -18.21
C VAL A 443 0.59 18.73 -16.79
N SER A 444 1.21 19.89 -16.55
CA SER A 444 1.17 20.60 -15.27
C SER A 444 1.07 22.10 -15.53
N GLY A 445 -0.14 22.65 -15.36
CA GLY A 445 -0.44 24.02 -15.74
C GLY A 445 -0.20 24.27 -17.24
N ALA A 446 0.77 25.11 -17.57
CA ALA A 446 1.15 25.40 -18.96
C ALA A 446 2.25 24.46 -19.51
N ALA A 447 2.89 23.69 -18.66
CA ALA A 447 3.93 22.75 -19.08
C ALA A 447 3.32 21.44 -19.58
N SER A 448 3.76 20.96 -20.73
CA SER A 448 3.36 19.68 -21.28
C SER A 448 4.60 18.94 -21.79
N PHE A 449 4.67 17.66 -21.49
CA PHE A 449 5.75 16.79 -21.93
C PHE A 449 5.21 15.43 -22.36
N GLU A 450 5.70 14.92 -23.46
CA GLU A 450 5.36 13.62 -24.02
C GLU A 450 6.64 12.89 -24.38
N ASP A 451 6.71 11.60 -24.03
CA ASP A 451 7.85 10.73 -24.31
C ASP A 451 7.42 9.27 -24.34
N ASP A 452 8.37 8.37 -24.57
CA ASP A 452 8.15 6.92 -24.60
C ASP A 452 9.24 6.17 -23.84
N ALA A 453 8.97 4.92 -23.51
CA ALA A 453 9.92 4.03 -22.87
C ALA A 453 9.75 2.59 -23.34
N LEU A 454 10.88 1.87 -23.45
CA LEU A 454 10.90 0.44 -23.71
C LEU A 454 11.52 -0.27 -22.52
N THR A 455 10.79 -1.20 -21.92
CA THR A 455 11.25 -2.00 -20.78
C THR A 455 11.26 -3.48 -21.12
N TRP A 456 12.24 -4.17 -20.52
CA TRP A 456 12.49 -5.58 -20.77
C TRP A 456 12.47 -6.38 -19.47
N ARG A 457 12.22 -7.67 -19.63
CA ARG A 457 12.37 -8.65 -18.57
C ARG A 457 12.84 -9.96 -19.17
N ALA A 458 13.74 -10.66 -18.46
CA ALA A 458 14.13 -12.03 -18.75
C ALA A 458 14.24 -12.81 -17.44
N GLY A 459 13.85 -14.07 -17.46
CA GLY A 459 13.90 -14.95 -16.30
C GLY A 459 14.17 -16.39 -16.69
N LEU A 460 14.82 -17.12 -15.81
CA LEU A 460 15.10 -18.53 -15.95
C LEU A 460 14.83 -19.23 -14.63
N VAL A 461 14.09 -20.33 -14.68
CA VAL A 461 13.83 -21.21 -13.54
C VAL A 461 14.30 -22.62 -13.87
N TYR A 462 14.99 -23.26 -12.93
CA TYR A 462 15.37 -24.66 -13.03
C TYR A 462 14.80 -25.44 -11.84
N ARG A 463 13.90 -26.38 -12.11
CA ARG A 463 13.36 -27.32 -11.11
C ARG A 463 14.43 -28.35 -10.77
N VAL A 464 15.16 -28.09 -9.67
CA VAL A 464 16.18 -29.02 -9.15
C VAL A 464 15.52 -30.34 -8.72
N ARG A 465 14.32 -30.21 -8.13
CA ARG A 465 13.42 -31.29 -7.72
C ARG A 465 11.96 -30.80 -7.93
N PRO A 466 10.97 -31.72 -7.90
CA PRO A 466 9.56 -31.32 -8.02
C PRO A 466 9.10 -30.29 -6.98
N ASP A 467 9.78 -30.20 -5.84
CA ASP A 467 9.45 -29.38 -4.69
C ASP A 467 10.50 -28.27 -4.41
N VAL A 468 11.51 -28.10 -5.31
CA VAL A 468 12.58 -27.09 -5.17
C VAL A 468 12.99 -26.54 -6.53
N SER A 469 12.97 -25.24 -6.67
CA SER A 469 13.44 -24.51 -7.86
C SER A 469 14.49 -23.47 -7.49
N ILE A 470 15.45 -23.26 -8.37
CA ILE A 470 16.34 -22.11 -8.38
C ILE A 470 15.96 -21.21 -9.56
N TYR A 471 16.15 -19.92 -9.41
CA TYR A 471 15.84 -18.99 -10.47
C TYR A 471 16.83 -17.83 -10.55
N GLY A 472 16.85 -17.18 -11.72
CA GLY A 472 17.49 -15.91 -11.94
C GLY A 472 16.60 -15.01 -12.79
N GLN A 473 16.61 -13.72 -12.56
CA GLN A 473 15.89 -12.75 -13.38
C GLN A 473 16.65 -11.45 -13.57
N TRP A 474 16.37 -10.81 -14.68
CA TRP A 474 16.68 -9.44 -14.99
C TRP A 474 15.39 -8.70 -15.32
N ALA A 475 15.19 -7.50 -14.76
CA ALA A 475 13.98 -6.72 -14.98
C ALA A 475 14.26 -5.23 -14.92
N GLN A 476 13.49 -4.46 -15.68
CA GLN A 476 13.56 -3.01 -15.77
C GLN A 476 12.27 -2.34 -15.34
N SER A 477 12.37 -1.09 -14.89
CA SER A 477 11.28 -0.15 -14.66
C SER A 477 11.70 1.25 -15.08
N PHE A 478 10.72 2.14 -15.23
CA PHE A 478 10.97 3.56 -15.45
C PHE A 478 9.89 4.39 -14.74
N GLU A 479 10.22 5.67 -14.47
CA GLU A 479 9.27 6.64 -13.96
C GLU A 479 9.44 7.95 -14.74
N PRO A 480 8.38 8.48 -15.38
CA PRO A 480 8.43 9.78 -16.04
C PRO A 480 8.83 10.88 -15.07
N GLN A 481 9.63 11.82 -15.53
CA GLN A 481 9.91 13.06 -14.79
C GLN A 481 8.70 14.00 -14.89
N GLY A 482 8.39 14.71 -13.80
CA GLY A 482 7.23 15.61 -13.78
C GLY A 482 7.29 16.70 -14.85
N ALA A 483 6.16 17.01 -15.49
CA ALA A 483 6.08 17.99 -16.59
C ALA A 483 6.67 19.36 -16.23
N SER A 484 6.56 19.80 -14.96
CA SER A 484 7.13 21.08 -14.50
C SER A 484 8.66 21.12 -14.56
N SER A 485 9.33 19.97 -14.43
CA SER A 485 10.80 19.86 -14.55
C SER A 485 11.28 19.67 -16.00
N GLN A 486 10.35 19.42 -16.93
CA GLN A 486 10.70 19.18 -18.34
C GLN A 486 10.83 20.48 -19.17
N THR A 487 10.63 21.61 -18.53
CA THR A 487 10.70 22.92 -19.23
C THR A 487 12.13 23.33 -19.50
N PRO A 488 12.41 24.09 -20.59
CA PRO A 488 13.75 24.66 -20.82
C PRO A 488 14.24 25.56 -19.68
N LEU A 489 13.30 26.20 -18.93
CA LEU A 489 13.65 27.02 -17.74
C LEU A 489 14.24 26.19 -16.60
N ALA A 490 13.96 24.88 -16.55
CA ALA A 490 14.54 23.96 -15.57
C ALA A 490 15.73 23.16 -16.14
N GLY A 491 16.19 23.47 -17.35
CA GLY A 491 17.25 22.74 -18.04
C GLY A 491 16.80 21.47 -18.77
N GLY A 492 15.48 21.24 -18.84
CA GLY A 492 14.87 20.06 -19.51
C GLY A 492 14.90 20.16 -21.05
N PRO A 493 14.42 19.12 -21.76
CA PRO A 493 13.78 17.91 -21.23
C PRO A 493 14.79 16.87 -20.69
N PHE A 494 14.30 16.00 -19.78
CA PHE A 494 15.09 14.94 -19.15
C PHE A 494 14.49 13.56 -19.46
N ALA A 495 15.32 12.56 -19.67
CA ALA A 495 14.90 11.17 -19.75
C ALA A 495 14.20 10.73 -18.45
N PRO A 496 13.31 9.72 -18.53
CA PRO A 496 12.73 9.11 -17.34
C PRO A 496 13.78 8.61 -16.36
N THR A 497 13.42 8.54 -15.08
CA THR A 497 14.20 7.76 -14.11
C THR A 497 14.11 6.29 -14.52
N GLU A 498 15.23 5.57 -14.53
CA GLU A 498 15.29 4.16 -14.90
C GLU A 498 15.65 3.30 -13.69
N GLY A 499 15.05 2.12 -13.61
CA GLY A 499 15.36 1.09 -12.63
C GLY A 499 15.75 -0.22 -13.31
N GLU A 500 16.85 -0.83 -12.87
CA GLU A 500 17.32 -2.13 -13.33
C GLU A 500 17.61 -3.05 -12.16
N MET A 501 17.24 -4.32 -12.27
CA MET A 501 17.45 -5.34 -11.24
C MET A 501 18.01 -6.63 -11.83
N PHE A 502 19.02 -7.17 -11.13
CA PHE A 502 19.42 -8.57 -11.21
C PHE A 502 19.08 -9.27 -9.91
N GLU A 503 18.40 -10.41 -10.01
CA GLU A 503 18.01 -11.20 -8.85
C GLU A 503 18.28 -12.69 -9.13
N ALA A 504 18.72 -13.40 -8.09
CA ALA A 504 18.79 -14.86 -8.09
C ALA A 504 18.21 -15.39 -6.78
N GLY A 505 17.56 -16.55 -6.85
CA GLY A 505 16.91 -17.09 -5.66
C GLY A 505 16.58 -18.56 -5.76
N LEU A 506 15.98 -19.03 -4.65
CA LEU A 506 15.51 -20.40 -4.46
C LEU A 506 14.07 -20.33 -3.95
N LYS A 507 13.23 -21.25 -4.42
CA LYS A 507 11.86 -21.47 -3.93
C LYS A 507 11.65 -22.93 -3.61
N SER A 508 10.86 -23.21 -2.57
CA SER A 508 10.63 -24.58 -2.11
C SER A 508 9.23 -24.78 -1.55
N GLU A 509 8.70 -25.99 -1.74
CA GLU A 509 7.44 -26.49 -1.17
C GLU A 509 7.68 -27.87 -0.54
N LEU A 510 8.42 -27.91 0.56
CA LEU A 510 8.88 -29.15 1.17
C LEU A 510 7.82 -29.83 2.04
N MET A 511 8.04 -31.10 2.38
CA MET A 511 7.17 -31.88 3.26
C MET A 511 5.71 -32.00 2.78
N GLY A 512 5.50 -32.14 1.45
CA GLY A 512 4.15 -32.15 0.86
C GLY A 512 3.46 -30.78 0.93
N GLY A 513 4.24 -29.70 0.77
CA GLY A 513 3.78 -28.32 0.82
C GLY A 513 3.56 -27.76 2.23
N ARG A 514 3.92 -28.49 3.31
CA ARG A 514 3.84 -27.98 4.69
C ARG A 514 4.85 -26.86 4.98
N LEU A 515 5.89 -26.75 4.19
CA LEU A 515 6.94 -25.76 4.31
C LEU A 515 7.12 -25.09 2.96
N GLN A 516 6.53 -23.91 2.79
CA GLN A 516 6.76 -23.03 1.64
C GLN A 516 7.79 -21.97 2.01
N GLY A 517 8.84 -21.84 1.21
CA GLY A 517 9.88 -20.85 1.48
C GLY A 517 10.49 -20.29 0.22
N SER A 518 10.95 -19.06 0.29
CA SER A 518 11.75 -18.42 -0.73
C SER A 518 12.96 -17.72 -0.13
N ALA A 519 14.06 -17.71 -0.85
CA ALA A 519 15.24 -16.91 -0.54
C ALA A 519 15.75 -16.27 -1.82
N ALA A 520 16.10 -14.99 -1.76
CA ALA A 520 16.59 -14.24 -2.90
C ALA A 520 17.74 -13.32 -2.53
N VAL A 521 18.64 -13.06 -3.47
CA VAL A 521 19.61 -11.98 -3.43
C VAL A 521 19.42 -11.09 -4.64
N TYR A 522 19.51 -9.78 -4.45
CA TYR A 522 19.25 -8.82 -5.53
C TYR A 522 20.25 -7.67 -5.56
N HIS A 523 20.35 -7.06 -6.71
CA HIS A 523 21.02 -5.79 -6.95
C HIS A 523 20.11 -4.93 -7.83
N ILE A 524 19.69 -3.77 -7.33
CA ILE A 524 18.84 -2.80 -8.02
C ILE A 524 19.65 -1.50 -8.16
N THR A 525 19.62 -0.93 -9.36
CA THR A 525 20.16 0.41 -9.64
C THR A 525 19.04 1.30 -10.14
N ARG A 526 18.93 2.52 -9.61
CA ARG A 526 18.03 3.57 -10.09
C ARG A 526 18.86 4.78 -10.53
N THR A 527 18.69 5.21 -11.76
CA THR A 527 19.46 6.28 -12.43
C THR A 527 18.57 7.44 -12.87
N ASN A 528 19.17 8.47 -13.45
CA ASN A 528 18.47 9.66 -13.97
C ASN A 528 17.65 10.43 -12.92
N ILE A 529 18.04 10.37 -11.65
CA ILE A 529 17.35 11.10 -10.59
C ILE A 529 17.70 12.57 -10.71
N LEU A 530 16.67 13.43 -10.82
CA LEU A 530 16.86 14.88 -10.95
C LEU A 530 17.42 15.48 -9.66
N GLN A 531 18.43 16.31 -9.79
CA GLN A 531 19.06 17.08 -8.73
C GLN A 531 19.30 18.52 -9.18
N ALA A 532 19.34 19.47 -8.24
CA ALA A 532 19.64 20.85 -8.56
C ALA A 532 21.05 20.98 -9.17
N ASP A 533 21.18 21.75 -10.26
CA ASP A 533 22.48 22.05 -10.84
C ASP A 533 23.33 22.84 -9.83
N PRO A 534 24.57 22.37 -9.51
CA PRO A 534 25.48 23.11 -8.62
C PRO A 534 25.82 24.51 -9.12
N ARG A 535 25.71 24.79 -10.40
CA ARG A 535 25.95 26.10 -10.99
C ARG A 535 24.77 27.08 -10.82
N GLY A 536 23.62 26.56 -10.39
CA GLY A 536 22.38 27.34 -10.19
C GLY A 536 21.64 27.61 -11.50
N ASP A 537 21.24 28.84 -11.70
CA ASP A 537 20.62 29.32 -12.93
C ASP A 537 21.67 29.51 -14.02
N VAL A 538 21.92 28.49 -14.83
CA VAL A 538 22.88 28.50 -15.95
C VAL A 538 22.31 29.23 -17.17
N GLY A 539 20.98 29.15 -17.34
CA GLY A 539 20.25 29.84 -18.42
C GLY A 539 20.12 31.35 -18.21
N GLY A 540 20.24 31.84 -16.97
CA GLY A 540 20.12 33.24 -16.61
C GLY A 540 18.66 33.73 -16.67
N ASP A 541 17.69 32.83 -16.52
CA ASP A 541 16.25 33.11 -16.64
C ASP A 541 15.55 33.27 -15.27
N GLY A 542 16.28 33.16 -14.18
CA GLY A 542 15.79 33.30 -12.81
C GLY A 542 15.35 32.01 -12.17
N THR A 543 15.50 30.86 -12.86
CA THR A 543 15.17 29.52 -12.37
C THR A 543 16.44 28.69 -12.22
N ASN A 544 16.61 27.99 -11.11
CA ASN A 544 17.73 27.06 -10.97
C ASN A 544 17.52 25.85 -11.86
N ASP A 545 18.54 25.51 -12.65
CA ASP A 545 18.54 24.33 -13.51
C ASP A 545 18.59 23.03 -12.70
N LEU A 546 18.15 21.93 -13.33
CA LEU A 546 18.25 20.57 -12.85
C LEU A 546 19.25 19.77 -13.68
N LEU A 547 19.73 18.67 -13.15
CA LEU A 547 20.56 17.66 -13.82
C LEU A 547 20.02 16.27 -13.51
N ALA A 548 19.88 15.42 -14.53
CA ALA A 548 19.56 14.01 -14.40
C ALA A 548 20.82 13.20 -14.11
N PHE A 549 21.34 13.28 -12.90
CA PHE A 549 22.65 12.77 -12.53
C PHE A 549 22.64 11.80 -11.34
N GLY A 550 21.60 11.84 -10.49
CA GLY A 550 21.55 11.03 -9.28
C GLY A 550 21.43 9.53 -9.58
N GLU A 551 22.15 8.72 -8.81
CA GLU A 551 22.06 7.27 -8.84
C GLU A 551 21.95 6.71 -7.42
N ILE A 552 21.07 5.71 -7.26
CA ILE A 552 20.88 4.97 -6.01
C ILE A 552 21.01 3.48 -6.33
N THR A 553 21.82 2.76 -5.55
CA THR A 553 21.89 1.30 -5.61
C THR A 553 21.32 0.69 -4.34
N SER A 554 20.60 -0.42 -4.50
CA SER A 554 20.11 -1.26 -3.42
C SER A 554 20.58 -2.70 -3.62
N LYS A 555 21.26 -3.24 -2.63
CA LYS A 555 21.74 -4.63 -2.60
C LYS A 555 21.16 -5.31 -1.39
N GLY A 556 20.59 -6.50 -1.58
CA GLY A 556 19.95 -7.15 -0.47
C GLY A 556 19.79 -8.64 -0.59
N ALA A 557 19.32 -9.21 0.51
CA ALA A 557 18.92 -10.61 0.62
C ALA A 557 17.58 -10.66 1.34
N GLU A 558 16.67 -11.49 0.87
CA GLU A 558 15.34 -11.68 1.46
C GLU A 558 15.08 -13.16 1.70
N PHE A 559 14.31 -13.44 2.73
CA PHE A 559 13.82 -14.78 3.08
C PHE A 559 12.38 -14.67 3.53
N ASP A 560 11.49 -15.48 2.92
CA ASP A 560 10.09 -15.61 3.31
C ASP A 560 9.76 -17.08 3.57
N LEU A 561 8.95 -17.32 4.58
CA LEU A 561 8.56 -18.65 5.04
C LEU A 561 7.08 -18.67 5.42
N ALA A 562 6.36 -19.69 4.95
CA ALA A 562 5.08 -20.12 5.52
C ALA A 562 5.18 -21.60 5.87
N ALA A 563 4.90 -21.96 7.12
CA ALA A 563 5.14 -23.30 7.64
C ALA A 563 3.98 -23.82 8.49
N ASP A 564 3.58 -25.06 8.22
CA ASP A 564 2.77 -25.87 9.13
C ASP A 564 3.71 -26.68 10.04
N ILE A 565 4.04 -26.12 11.20
CA ILE A 565 4.93 -26.78 12.20
C ILE A 565 4.29 -28.10 12.64
N THR A 566 2.99 -28.01 12.98
CA THR A 566 2.13 -29.19 13.20
C THR A 566 0.79 -28.95 12.48
N ALA A 567 -0.16 -29.88 12.60
CA ALA A 567 -1.52 -29.68 12.08
C ALA A 567 -2.26 -28.51 12.75
N ASP A 568 -1.85 -28.12 13.96
CA ASP A 568 -2.50 -27.10 14.77
C ASP A 568 -1.61 -25.88 15.03
N TRP A 569 -0.38 -25.86 14.51
CA TRP A 569 0.57 -24.78 14.70
C TRP A 569 1.14 -24.33 13.36
N VAL A 570 0.89 -23.07 13.01
CA VAL A 570 1.36 -22.42 11.78
C VAL A 570 2.21 -21.20 12.09
N LEU A 571 3.12 -20.88 11.17
CA LEU A 571 4.05 -19.77 11.25
C LEU A 571 4.21 -19.12 9.87
N THR A 572 4.22 -17.80 9.81
CA THR A 572 4.86 -17.05 8.73
C THR A 572 6.04 -16.28 9.30
N ALA A 573 7.12 -16.15 8.52
CA ALA A 573 8.27 -15.36 8.88
C ALA A 573 8.87 -14.70 7.65
N SER A 574 9.37 -13.48 7.82
CA SER A 574 10.06 -12.71 6.80
C SER A 574 11.33 -12.10 7.36
N TYR A 575 12.37 -12.05 6.55
CA TYR A 575 13.61 -11.36 6.86
C TYR A 575 14.09 -10.65 5.60
N ALA A 576 14.57 -9.41 5.75
CA ALA A 576 15.30 -8.72 4.70
C ALA A 576 16.56 -8.07 5.26
N TYR A 577 17.64 -8.23 4.50
CA TYR A 577 18.83 -7.39 4.56
C TYR A 577 18.82 -6.47 3.35
N ASN A 578 19.05 -5.17 3.56
CA ASN A 578 19.00 -4.16 2.51
C ASN A 578 20.08 -3.09 2.75
N ASP A 579 21.03 -2.97 1.83
CA ASP A 579 22.01 -1.86 1.81
C ASP A 579 21.69 -0.94 0.62
N THR A 580 20.90 0.11 0.88
CA THR A 580 20.50 1.11 -0.14
C THR A 580 21.32 2.39 0.07
N ARG A 581 22.09 2.77 -0.95
CA ARG A 581 23.00 3.92 -0.91
C ARG A 581 22.89 4.79 -2.15
N ILE A 582 23.17 6.06 -1.94
CA ILE A 582 23.43 7.01 -3.02
C ILE A 582 24.80 6.68 -3.59
N THR A 583 24.87 6.39 -4.88
CA THR A 583 26.10 6.00 -5.57
C THR A 583 26.61 7.07 -6.54
N ALA A 584 25.73 8.00 -6.95
CA ALA A 584 26.12 9.21 -7.65
C ALA A 584 25.26 10.41 -7.22
N ASP A 585 25.87 11.57 -7.04
CA ASP A 585 25.22 12.85 -6.80
C ASP A 585 25.99 13.99 -7.51
N ASN A 586 25.43 15.18 -7.50
CA ASN A 586 26.03 16.36 -8.13
C ASN A 586 27.10 17.06 -7.28
N GLY A 587 27.54 16.44 -6.17
CA GLY A 587 28.53 16.99 -5.25
C GLY A 587 28.05 18.17 -4.40
N ARG A 588 26.77 18.52 -4.46
CA ARG A 588 26.11 19.48 -3.54
C ARG A 588 25.11 18.75 -2.67
N THR A 589 25.41 18.70 -1.41
CA THR A 589 24.52 18.22 -0.38
C THR A 589 23.37 19.19 -0.17
N ALA A 590 22.17 18.83 -0.62
CA ALA A 590 21.00 19.19 0.16
C ALA A 590 21.01 18.20 1.34
N ILE A 591 21.52 18.62 2.47
CA ILE A 591 21.39 18.04 3.84
C ILE A 591 21.57 16.51 4.00
N THR A 592 21.31 15.64 3.00
CA THR A 592 21.23 14.19 3.15
C THR A 592 21.61 13.35 1.95
N ASN A 593 22.28 13.89 0.94
CA ASN A 593 22.46 13.17 -0.32
C ASN A 593 23.90 13.19 -0.82
N SER A 594 24.83 12.82 0.03
CA SER A 594 26.21 12.58 -0.40
C SER A 594 26.41 11.12 -0.85
N VAL A 595 27.27 10.92 -1.83
CA VAL A 595 27.69 9.57 -2.25
C VAL A 595 28.17 8.76 -1.04
N GLY A 596 27.62 7.56 -0.88
CA GLY A 596 27.87 6.67 0.23
C GLY A 596 26.86 6.74 1.37
N ASP A 597 26.02 7.80 1.43
CA ASP A 597 24.97 7.89 2.42
C ASP A 597 23.86 6.88 2.17
N ARG A 598 23.22 6.43 3.25
CA ARG A 598 22.02 5.57 3.15
C ARG A 598 20.81 6.36 2.68
N PHE A 599 19.99 5.73 1.86
CA PHE A 599 18.74 6.33 1.46
C PHE A 599 17.77 6.43 2.65
N ALA A 600 16.93 7.48 2.66
CA ALA A 600 16.04 7.76 3.77
C ALA A 600 15.02 6.63 4.02
N ASN A 601 14.79 6.32 5.29
CA ASN A 601 13.88 5.28 5.77
C ASN A 601 14.10 3.87 5.17
N ALA A 602 15.31 3.59 4.67
CA ALA A 602 15.74 2.27 4.23
C ALA A 602 16.46 1.53 5.38
N PRO A 603 15.79 0.65 6.13
CA PRO A 603 16.43 -0.12 7.20
C PRO A 603 17.39 -1.17 6.62
N GLU A 604 18.48 -1.44 7.34
CA GLU A 604 19.43 -2.47 6.92
C GLU A 604 18.89 -3.87 7.19
N HIS A 605 18.24 -4.06 8.33
CA HIS A 605 17.62 -5.33 8.70
C HIS A 605 16.15 -5.12 9.07
N THR A 606 15.29 -6.01 8.56
CA THR A 606 13.90 -6.16 9.01
C THR A 606 13.62 -7.62 9.27
N VAL A 607 12.85 -7.89 10.34
CA VAL A 607 12.36 -9.23 10.67
C VAL A 607 10.90 -9.12 11.03
N GLY A 608 10.05 -9.89 10.36
CA GLY A 608 8.65 -10.02 10.70
C GLY A 608 8.29 -11.48 10.93
N PHE A 609 7.40 -11.77 11.86
CA PHE A 609 6.81 -13.09 11.99
C PHE A 609 5.40 -13.00 12.54
N TRP A 610 4.60 -14.01 12.23
CA TRP A 610 3.31 -14.26 12.81
C TRP A 610 3.13 -15.77 13.02
N THR A 611 2.80 -16.19 14.23
CA THR A 611 2.58 -17.60 14.56
C THR A 611 1.24 -17.78 15.25
N ARG A 612 0.54 -18.87 14.94
CA ARG A 612 -0.75 -19.23 15.53
C ARG A 612 -0.77 -20.68 15.94
N TYR A 613 -1.21 -20.92 17.17
CA TYR A 613 -1.50 -22.26 17.71
C TYR A 613 -2.99 -22.41 17.96
N GLN A 614 -3.59 -23.44 17.38
CA GLN A 614 -5.00 -23.81 17.52
C GLN A 614 -5.14 -24.86 18.61
N PHE A 615 -6.10 -24.70 19.51
CA PHE A 615 -6.60 -25.70 20.46
C PHE A 615 -7.93 -26.23 19.94
N PRO A 616 -7.96 -27.31 19.12
CA PRO A 616 -9.17 -27.72 18.38
C PRO A 616 -10.34 -28.04 19.29
N ASP A 617 -10.11 -28.77 20.39
CA ASP A 617 -11.14 -29.20 21.34
C ASP A 617 -11.81 -28.01 22.07
N LEU A 618 -11.11 -26.88 22.15
CA LEU A 618 -11.61 -25.68 22.82
C LEU A 618 -12.22 -24.66 21.86
N GLY A 619 -12.02 -24.84 20.55
CA GLY A 619 -12.35 -23.80 19.56
C GLY A 619 -11.53 -22.52 19.74
N LEU A 620 -10.39 -22.60 20.42
CA LEU A 620 -9.52 -21.48 20.79
C LEU A 620 -8.24 -21.48 19.95
N ALA A 621 -7.82 -20.32 19.48
CA ALA A 621 -6.48 -20.11 18.95
C ALA A 621 -5.80 -18.94 19.65
N VAL A 622 -4.48 -19.02 19.77
CA VAL A 622 -3.63 -17.93 20.25
C VAL A 622 -2.58 -17.64 19.18
N ALA A 623 -2.42 -16.37 18.86
CA ALA A 623 -1.43 -15.94 17.88
C ALA A 623 -0.54 -14.85 18.48
N LEU A 624 0.71 -14.82 18.02
CA LEU A 624 1.73 -13.84 18.38
C LEU A 624 2.48 -13.41 17.13
N GLY A 625 2.67 -12.11 16.97
CA GLY A 625 3.52 -11.53 15.95
C GLY A 625 4.63 -10.69 16.54
N GLY A 626 5.67 -10.47 15.76
CA GLY A 626 6.75 -9.55 16.08
C GLY A 626 7.28 -8.86 14.85
N ASP A 627 7.70 -7.61 15.02
CA ASP A 627 8.26 -6.75 13.98
C ASP A 627 9.51 -6.06 14.52
N TYR A 628 10.67 -6.40 13.94
CA TYR A 628 11.94 -5.72 14.20
C TYR A 628 12.35 -4.92 12.97
N VAL A 629 12.65 -3.65 13.18
CA VAL A 629 13.19 -2.75 12.14
C VAL A 629 14.44 -2.08 12.69
N ASP A 630 15.54 -2.21 11.97
CA ASP A 630 16.84 -1.68 12.34
C ASP A 630 16.92 -0.16 12.20
N VAL A 631 18.04 0.41 12.64
CA VAL A 631 18.35 1.84 12.56
C VAL A 631 18.25 2.36 11.13
N ARG A 632 17.64 3.53 10.99
CA ARG A 632 17.46 4.23 9.71
C ARG A 632 17.92 5.68 9.83
N ARG A 633 17.92 6.37 8.69
CA ARG A 633 18.08 7.81 8.59
C ARG A 633 16.78 8.44 8.12
N SER A 634 16.42 9.60 8.67
CA SER A 634 15.31 10.42 8.17
C SER A 634 15.72 11.15 6.88
N MET A 635 14.77 11.84 6.25
CA MET A 635 15.08 12.71 5.09
C MET A 635 16.02 13.90 5.43
N SER A 636 16.21 14.23 6.69
CA SER A 636 17.13 15.25 7.18
C SER A 636 18.31 14.64 7.95
N ASP A 637 18.67 13.39 7.63
CA ASP A 637 19.80 12.62 8.20
C ASP A 637 19.75 12.46 9.74
N GLN A 638 18.61 12.71 10.39
CA GLN A 638 18.44 12.40 11.79
C GLN A 638 18.35 10.88 11.97
N LYS A 639 18.89 10.37 13.07
CA LYS A 639 18.79 8.95 13.41
C LYS A 639 17.34 8.58 13.69
N VAL A 640 16.82 7.52 13.05
CA VAL A 640 15.58 6.84 13.42
C VAL A 640 15.96 5.56 14.15
N ARG A 641 15.64 5.47 15.44
CA ARG A 641 16.06 4.36 16.31
C ARG A 641 15.45 3.03 15.85
N PRO A 642 16.14 1.90 16.05
CA PRO A 642 15.56 0.59 15.83
C PRO A 642 14.43 0.33 16.83
N TYR A 643 13.53 -0.58 16.48
CA TYR A 643 12.47 -1.02 17.37
C TYR A 643 12.18 -2.52 17.24
N LEU A 644 11.55 -3.07 18.28
CA LEU A 644 10.99 -4.41 18.29
C LEU A 644 9.62 -4.35 18.95
N VAL A 645 8.57 -4.63 18.19
CA VAL A 645 7.17 -4.58 18.65
C VAL A 645 6.55 -5.96 18.56
N PHE A 646 5.78 -6.33 19.55
CA PHE A 646 5.02 -7.57 19.58
C PHE A 646 3.53 -7.30 19.61
N ASP A 647 2.77 -8.14 18.91
CA ASP A 647 1.32 -8.13 18.88
C ASP A 647 0.77 -9.53 19.17
N ALA A 648 -0.45 -9.58 19.68
CA ALA A 648 -1.09 -10.86 19.99
C ALA A 648 -2.57 -10.86 19.58
N SER A 649 -3.06 -12.04 19.23
CA SER A 649 -4.49 -12.29 19.01
C SER A 649 -4.94 -13.51 19.80
N ILE A 650 -6.15 -13.43 20.38
CA ILE A 650 -6.87 -14.56 20.94
C ILE A 650 -8.15 -14.72 20.12
N ILE A 651 -8.31 -15.87 19.48
CA ILE A 651 -9.41 -16.17 18.58
C ILE A 651 -10.24 -17.30 19.14
N TYR A 652 -11.52 -17.08 19.36
CA TYR A 652 -12.44 -18.12 19.81
C TYR A 652 -13.54 -18.33 18.78
N THR A 653 -13.69 -19.56 18.30
CA THR A 653 -14.72 -19.95 17.32
C THR A 653 -15.61 -21.03 17.87
N ARG A 654 -16.93 -20.80 17.85
CA ARG A 654 -17.92 -21.78 18.27
C ARG A 654 -19.16 -21.72 17.39
N GLY A 655 -19.38 -22.75 16.58
CA GLY A 655 -20.42 -22.74 15.58
C GLY A 655 -20.27 -21.53 14.65
N PRO A 656 -21.34 -20.75 14.43
CA PRO A 656 -21.30 -19.60 13.54
C PRO A 656 -20.60 -18.35 14.14
N TRP A 657 -20.19 -18.39 15.40
CA TRP A 657 -19.63 -17.27 16.12
C TRP A 657 -18.10 -17.30 16.14
N ARG A 658 -17.48 -16.14 15.89
CA ARG A 658 -16.05 -15.90 16.09
C ARG A 658 -15.85 -14.63 16.93
N ALA A 659 -15.04 -14.74 17.96
CA ALA A 659 -14.55 -13.62 18.75
C ALA A 659 -13.04 -13.48 18.56
N LEU A 660 -12.58 -12.29 18.29
CA LEU A 660 -11.16 -11.91 18.19
C LEU A 660 -10.85 -10.86 19.24
N VAL A 661 -9.94 -11.15 20.13
CA VAL A 661 -9.29 -10.13 20.97
C VAL A 661 -7.92 -9.86 20.36
N ARG A 662 -7.68 -8.64 19.93
CA ARG A 662 -6.40 -8.17 19.38
C ARG A 662 -5.71 -7.25 20.38
N ILE A 663 -4.41 -7.43 20.54
CA ILE A 663 -3.54 -6.56 21.33
C ILE A 663 -2.41 -6.11 20.41
N ASP A 664 -2.37 -4.83 20.07
CA ASP A 664 -1.29 -4.21 19.33
C ASP A 664 -0.26 -3.63 20.30
N ASN A 665 1.01 -3.69 19.93
CA ASN A 665 2.12 -3.21 20.74
C ASN A 665 2.06 -3.73 22.18
N LEU A 666 2.11 -5.05 22.35
CA LEU A 666 1.91 -5.76 23.61
C LEU A 666 2.78 -5.22 24.78
N THR A 667 3.99 -4.78 24.48
CA THR A 667 4.96 -4.26 25.45
C THR A 667 4.87 -2.75 25.67
N ASP A 668 4.01 -2.04 24.93
CA ASP A 668 3.89 -0.57 24.91
C ASP A 668 5.22 0.13 24.56
N GLU A 669 5.94 -0.41 23.57
CA GLU A 669 7.19 0.18 23.09
C GLU A 669 6.95 1.59 22.55
N VAL A 670 7.83 2.53 22.90
CA VAL A 670 7.83 3.90 22.38
C VAL A 670 8.86 4.01 21.26
N TYR A 671 8.40 4.04 20.03
CA TYR A 671 9.26 3.99 18.86
C TYR A 671 8.82 4.97 17.77
N ALA A 672 9.72 5.20 16.81
CA ALA A 672 9.41 5.91 15.58
C ALA A 672 9.26 4.90 14.44
N ALA A 673 8.08 4.85 13.82
CA ALA A 673 7.81 4.01 12.65
C ALA A 673 8.62 4.48 11.43
N SER A 674 8.83 5.81 11.28
CA SER A 674 9.67 6.40 10.23
C SER A 674 10.15 7.80 10.63
N GLY A 675 11.15 8.32 9.92
CA GLY A 675 11.65 9.68 10.07
C GLY A 675 11.37 10.53 8.83
N PHE A 676 11.01 11.80 9.01
CA PHE A 676 10.76 12.72 7.91
C PHE A 676 11.80 13.86 7.94
N ILE A 677 11.40 15.10 7.63
CA ILE A 677 12.30 16.25 7.70
C ILE A 677 12.37 16.78 9.14
N ASP A 678 13.47 17.43 9.51
CA ASP A 678 13.77 17.90 10.88
C ASP A 678 12.65 18.72 11.52
N ARG A 679 12.06 19.68 10.78
CA ARG A 679 10.98 20.55 11.28
C ARG A 679 9.68 19.79 11.58
N THR A 680 9.46 18.64 10.98
CA THR A 680 8.26 17.81 11.17
C THR A 680 8.49 16.62 12.10
N GLY A 681 9.75 16.22 12.34
CA GLY A 681 10.14 15.15 13.23
C GLY A 681 9.85 13.74 12.70
N HIS A 682 9.79 12.77 13.62
CA HIS A 682 9.55 11.37 13.32
C HIS A 682 8.10 10.97 13.59
N PHE A 683 7.57 10.06 12.78
CA PHE A 683 6.23 9.50 12.98
C PHE A 683 6.29 8.46 14.11
N PRO A 684 5.62 8.70 15.25
CA PRO A 684 5.60 7.71 16.32
C PRO A 684 4.75 6.51 15.91
N GLY A 685 5.19 5.33 16.32
CA GLY A 685 4.35 4.13 16.27
C GLY A 685 3.25 4.19 17.33
N ASP A 686 2.18 3.42 17.11
CA ASP A 686 1.03 3.40 17.97
C ASP A 686 1.35 2.82 19.34
N PRO A 687 0.75 3.36 20.43
CA PRO A 687 0.83 2.77 21.74
C PRO A 687 0.09 1.44 21.83
N ARG A 688 0.25 0.74 22.94
CA ARG A 688 -0.54 -0.48 23.17
C ARG A 688 -2.03 -0.16 23.07
N SER A 689 -2.70 -0.92 22.20
CA SER A 689 -4.15 -0.88 22.05
C SER A 689 -4.75 -2.29 22.14
N VAL A 690 -6.01 -2.35 22.53
CA VAL A 690 -6.77 -3.61 22.64
C VAL A 690 -8.14 -3.41 22.02
N PHE A 691 -8.55 -4.36 21.18
CA PHE A 691 -9.93 -4.39 20.73
C PHE A 691 -10.52 -5.81 20.71
N LEU A 692 -11.82 -5.89 20.82
CA LEU A 692 -12.63 -7.09 20.68
C LEU A 692 -13.50 -6.94 19.45
N GLU A 693 -13.42 -7.90 18.53
CA GLU A 693 -14.38 -8.07 17.45
C GLU A 693 -15.21 -9.34 17.69
N LEU A 694 -16.53 -9.22 17.68
CA LEU A 694 -17.46 -10.35 17.69
C LEU A 694 -18.16 -10.42 16.35
N SER A 695 -18.10 -11.57 15.69
CA SER A 695 -18.73 -11.79 14.40
C SER A 695 -19.56 -13.08 14.37
N ARG A 696 -20.59 -13.07 13.53
CA ARG A 696 -21.41 -14.26 13.23
C ARG A 696 -21.48 -14.43 11.72
N ARG A 697 -21.37 -15.69 11.28
CA ARG A 697 -21.51 -16.10 9.88
C ARG A 697 -22.72 -17.05 9.73
N TRP A 698 -23.42 -16.99 8.61
CA TRP A 698 -24.53 -17.87 8.21
C TRP A 698 -24.24 -18.54 6.87
#